data_3564de9b55a99ad032b8b52311be656e
#
_entry.id   3564de9b55a99ad032b8b52311be656e
#
_cell.length_a   1.000
_cell.length_b   1.000
_cell.length_c   1.000
_cell.angle_alpha   90.00
_cell.angle_beta   90.00
_cell.angle_gamma   90.00
#
_symmetry.space_group_name_H-M   'P 1'
#
loop_
_entity.id
_entity.type
_entity.pdbx_description
1 polymer ?
#
loop_
_entity_poly.entity_id
_entity_poly.type
_entity_poly.pdbx_seq_one_letter_code
_entity_poly.pdbx_strand_id
1 'polypeptide(L)'
;MRRLAFLVAVLTGALVFTSWAAGADKSKLEMYTATVDRATVGELVREGFDIAATREVAGGVSVDLVLSARARDRLSAQGVGLALKRNKDGLTVQEQAAAQAANGFTVYRSWDEPGGIRDELYEIAKKNPSFVKLEVIGHSVQGREIVALKVTKNANQLADGARPDVFYMATIHAREWISTEVNRRLLHHFVDNYKKDPVVTNLVDTRELWFVPVSNPDGYQYTFDVERLWRKNLRDNNGDGQTAIGDGVDLNRNYDEKWNYDNEGSSTEFASDTYRGPSAASEPETKAIQDLLKRLRFRFMVTYHSYGPLLLYMWGFQVQTPTADDPIYVAMSGTDANPAIPGFDPGVGADLYITNGTTDDYAHAVTNTLGWTPELEEGCVGCGFVFPDDEALVQAEFQKNLPFALDVAKSAPNPAQPVSHLGNTTKPFYLDLSAIDPEKVHNPLSDFRFAVSYGDPQPVQVLARRSLGAVTLKYQINGGPVQSGPTSEWNGGERFGDLGDVYYRIMRGSVTGTSPGDIVKVWFEGGGSASDPFTYTARVESSNRVLVLAAEDYTGISPVYKKTDGPNYLSYYVDALAANGISADVYDVDANARTAPSLLGVLSHYDAVIWYTGDDVLTRDPGMVAGTASRLANDEILAVRAYLNEGGRLLRTGKYAGLGEADGYEFNLETNAPCNPDDMGQDGCEPLQNDFMQYYLGAYVYNDDAGTTANGKLYDVVGTDTPFDSLAWSFGGPSANNQDHSASFIATSGILPASTYPQFRSWASAKYDRPGGPFDPHTGSFYAYSNIADITYKRLTRTINVPAGGANLSFWVSHDTEELWDHVFVEAHTVGQDDWTTLPDQNGHTSTSTGDSCPEGWRELHPFLDHYQTLNADNTCSPTGTTGSWNAASGNSGGWVQWSVDLSAYAGRQVEVSIAYVSDWSVQGLGTFVDDIVVSTGEGTTSFEAGTDGWTATGPPPGSGPNSNNFVRTTAGGFPEGAAITTEDTIYFGFGLEGIATPSARNAVMGRAMGYLLR
;
A
#
# COMPACT_ATOMS: atom_id res chain seq x y z
N MET A 1 2.29 26.72 3.83
CA MET A 1 3.52 26.47 4.56
C MET A 1 3.39 25.48 5.75
N ARG A 2 2.21 24.99 6.09
CA ARG A 2 2.02 23.89 7.06
C ARG A 2 1.78 22.52 6.41
N ARG A 3 1.70 22.43 5.08
CA ARG A 3 1.48 21.19 4.31
C ARG A 3 2.75 20.51 3.78
N LEU A 4 3.92 21.12 3.92
CA LEU A 4 5.19 20.54 3.44
C LEU A 4 5.85 19.54 4.42
N ALA A 5 5.37 19.41 5.64
CA ALA A 5 5.94 18.48 6.62
C ALA A 5 5.43 17.03 6.50
N PHE A 6 4.41 16.76 5.68
CA PHE A 6 3.74 15.45 5.62
C PHE A 6 4.27 14.50 4.53
N LEU A 7 5.12 14.97 3.63
CA LEU A 7 5.52 14.20 2.44
C LEU A 7 6.75 13.29 2.64
N VAL A 8 7.33 13.22 3.82
CA VAL A 8 8.52 12.38 4.11
C VAL A 8 8.20 11.15 4.96
N ALA A 9 6.97 10.97 5.42
CA ALA A 9 6.58 9.90 6.35
C ALA A 9 6.35 8.52 5.72
N VAL A 10 6.72 8.28 4.47
CA VAL A 10 6.43 7.00 3.76
C VAL A 10 7.65 6.07 3.69
N LEU A 11 8.57 6.17 4.62
CA LEU A 11 9.84 5.47 4.46
C LEU A 11 10.22 4.64 5.66
N THR A 12 9.66 3.48 5.85
CA THR A 12 10.36 2.27 6.36
C THR A 12 9.42 1.23 6.96
N GLY A 13 9.06 0.29 6.20
CA GLY A 13 8.53 -0.97 6.67
C GLY A 13 9.25 -2.14 6.01
N ALA A 14 10.55 -2.27 6.18
CA ALA A 14 11.23 -3.46 5.66
C ALA A 14 12.35 -3.92 6.56
N LEU A 15 12.09 -5.05 7.18
CA LEU A 15 13.02 -6.03 7.70
C LEU A 15 13.85 -5.68 8.93
N VAL A 16 13.56 -6.33 10.06
CA VAL A 16 14.48 -7.32 10.67
C VAL A 16 13.83 -8.04 11.85
N PHE A 17 13.98 -9.34 11.91
CA PHE A 17 13.71 -10.16 13.09
C PHE A 17 14.58 -9.76 14.27
N THR A 18 13.99 -9.21 15.30
CA THR A 18 14.66 -9.09 16.59
C THR A 18 13.69 -9.26 17.73
N SER A 19 14.03 -10.16 18.62
CA SER A 19 13.27 -10.46 19.82
C SER A 19 13.21 -9.28 20.77
N TRP A 20 12.03 -8.77 21.01
CA TRP A 20 11.76 -7.83 22.08
C TRP A 20 11.82 -8.55 23.43
N ALA A 21 12.79 -8.21 24.26
CA ALA A 21 12.74 -8.43 25.69
C ALA A 21 12.35 -7.11 26.38
N ALA A 22 11.23 -6.52 26.00
CA ALA A 22 10.60 -5.48 26.80
C ALA A 22 9.53 -6.14 27.67
N GLY A 23 9.40 -5.75 28.90
CA GLY A 23 8.34 -6.25 29.77
C GLY A 23 6.98 -6.06 29.10
N ALA A 24 6.14 -7.11 29.17
CA ALA A 24 4.83 -7.12 28.53
C ALA A 24 4.06 -5.84 28.84
N ASP A 25 3.66 -5.10 27.83
CA ASP A 25 2.76 -3.97 27.98
C ASP A 25 1.42 -4.52 28.49
N LYS A 26 1.09 -4.22 29.74
CA LYS A 26 -0.16 -4.61 30.38
C LYS A 26 -1.28 -3.60 30.16
N SER A 27 -1.07 -2.61 29.29
CA SER A 27 -2.12 -1.65 28.94
C SER A 27 -3.26 -2.37 28.24
N LYS A 28 -4.49 -2.00 28.57
CA LYS A 28 -5.68 -2.49 27.86
C LYS A 28 -5.81 -1.79 26.52
N LEU A 29 -6.33 -2.50 25.55
CA LEU A 29 -6.77 -1.90 24.29
C LEU A 29 -8.04 -1.06 24.54
N GLU A 30 -8.15 0.08 23.85
CA GLU A 30 -9.34 0.93 23.87
C GLU A 30 -9.70 1.33 22.45
N MET A 31 -10.95 1.74 22.22
CA MET A 31 -11.39 2.23 20.94
C MET A 31 -11.48 3.74 20.92
N TYR A 32 -10.93 4.31 19.85
CA TYR A 32 -10.93 5.74 19.59
C TYR A 32 -11.61 6.03 18.25
N THR A 33 -12.21 7.19 18.13
CA THR A 33 -12.70 7.74 16.88
C THR A 33 -11.93 9.02 16.56
N ALA A 34 -11.48 9.17 15.32
CA ALA A 34 -10.90 10.41 14.80
C ALA A 34 -11.60 10.80 13.50
N THR A 35 -11.57 12.08 13.16
CA THR A 35 -11.90 12.55 11.81
C THR A 35 -10.60 13.02 11.17
N VAL A 36 -10.22 12.40 10.07
CA VAL A 36 -8.95 12.60 9.35
C VAL A 36 -9.22 12.76 7.86
N ASP A 37 -8.25 13.26 7.10
CA ASP A 37 -8.33 13.22 5.65
C ASP A 37 -8.01 11.81 5.10
N ARG A 38 -8.30 11.56 3.83
CA ARG A 38 -8.04 10.25 3.20
C ARG A 38 -6.55 9.92 3.11
N ALA A 39 -5.69 10.91 2.93
CA ALA A 39 -4.26 10.70 2.92
C ALA A 39 -3.79 10.15 4.28
N THR A 40 -4.30 10.71 5.37
CA THR A 40 -4.04 10.19 6.74
C THR A 40 -4.60 8.79 6.92
N VAL A 41 -5.74 8.43 6.32
CA VAL A 41 -6.22 7.03 6.34
C VAL A 41 -5.20 6.10 5.70
N GLY A 42 -4.69 6.45 4.52
CA GLY A 42 -3.63 5.70 3.85
C GLY A 42 -2.36 5.58 4.70
N GLU A 43 -1.97 6.62 5.42
CA GLU A 43 -0.83 6.60 6.34
C GLU A 43 -1.07 5.66 7.53
N LEU A 44 -2.25 5.72 8.14
CA LEU A 44 -2.62 4.82 9.22
C LEU A 44 -2.55 3.34 8.79
N VAL A 45 -3.00 3.04 7.57
CA VAL A 45 -2.89 1.68 6.98
C VAL A 45 -1.43 1.29 6.78
N ARG A 46 -0.60 2.18 6.20
CA ARG A 46 0.84 1.94 5.98
C ARG A 46 1.61 1.76 7.30
N GLU A 47 1.26 2.52 8.32
CA GLU A 47 1.86 2.38 9.65
C GLU A 47 1.35 1.14 10.41
N GLY A 48 0.42 0.39 9.84
CA GLY A 48 -0.12 -0.85 10.40
C GLY A 48 -1.11 -0.63 11.53
N PHE A 49 -1.77 0.52 11.60
CA PHE A 49 -2.86 0.73 12.53
C PHE A 49 -4.09 -0.07 12.12
N ASP A 50 -4.79 -0.56 13.12
CA ASP A 50 -6.01 -1.33 12.95
C ASP A 50 -7.22 -0.39 12.84
N ILE A 51 -7.61 -0.11 11.61
CA ILE A 51 -8.82 0.65 11.30
C ILE A 51 -10.01 -0.30 11.38
N ALA A 52 -10.78 -0.16 12.43
CA ALA A 52 -11.93 -1.02 12.70
C ALA A 52 -13.15 -0.68 11.84
N ALA A 53 -13.33 0.58 11.50
CA ALA A 53 -14.37 1.07 10.61
C ALA A 53 -14.00 2.43 10.04
N THR A 54 -14.48 2.71 8.83
CA THR A 54 -14.43 4.03 8.20
C THR A 54 -15.84 4.52 7.88
N ARG A 55 -16.03 5.81 7.84
CA ARG A 55 -17.30 6.41 7.42
C ARG A 55 -17.04 7.83 6.96
N GLU A 56 -17.52 8.17 5.76
CA GLU A 56 -17.50 9.52 5.26
C GLU A 56 -18.32 10.45 6.15
N VAL A 57 -17.76 11.60 6.50
CA VAL A 57 -18.40 12.62 7.32
C VAL A 57 -18.04 14.02 6.81
N ALA A 58 -18.82 15.02 7.14
CA ALA A 58 -18.44 16.40 6.84
C ALA A 58 -17.10 16.73 7.50
N GLY A 59 -16.10 17.06 6.69
CA GLY A 59 -14.74 17.40 7.15
C GLY A 59 -13.73 16.27 7.12
N GLY A 60 -14.01 15.13 6.46
CA GLY A 60 -13.07 14.02 6.28
C GLY A 60 -13.67 12.64 6.47
N VAL A 61 -12.82 11.68 6.73
CA VAL A 61 -13.21 10.31 7.05
C VAL A 61 -13.20 10.12 8.57
N SER A 62 -14.32 9.69 9.13
CA SER A 62 -14.36 9.23 10.52
C SER A 62 -13.78 7.81 10.56
N VAL A 63 -12.68 7.63 11.28
CA VAL A 63 -12.05 6.33 11.49
C VAL A 63 -12.23 5.88 12.93
N ASP A 64 -12.53 4.60 13.10
CA ASP A 64 -12.52 3.94 14.40
C ASP A 64 -11.24 3.10 14.53
N LEU A 65 -10.47 3.34 15.58
CA LEU A 65 -9.16 2.72 15.81
C LEU A 65 -9.16 1.95 17.13
N VAL A 66 -8.56 0.76 17.14
CA VAL A 66 -8.28 0.01 18.37
C VAL A 66 -6.82 0.24 18.72
N LEU A 67 -6.59 0.93 19.83
CA LEU A 67 -5.26 1.40 20.21
C LEU A 67 -4.87 0.99 21.63
N SER A 68 -3.60 0.63 21.80
CA SER A 68 -2.96 0.66 23.11
C SER A 68 -2.77 2.10 23.58
N ALA A 69 -2.49 2.31 24.88
CA ALA A 69 -2.16 3.64 25.38
C ALA A 69 -0.99 4.27 24.60
N ARG A 70 0.03 3.47 24.29
CA ARG A 70 1.21 3.89 23.52
C ARG A 70 0.86 4.30 22.09
N ALA A 71 0.06 3.50 21.39
CA ALA A 71 -0.36 3.80 20.02
C ALA A 71 -1.23 5.08 19.96
N ARG A 72 -2.12 5.26 20.95
CA ARG A 72 -2.91 6.50 21.12
C ARG A 72 -2.01 7.73 21.28
N ASP A 73 -1.02 7.66 22.19
CA ASP A 73 -0.13 8.78 22.48
C ASP A 73 0.69 9.16 21.25
N ARG A 74 1.15 8.15 20.49
CA ARG A 74 1.83 8.34 19.21
C ARG A 74 0.97 9.11 18.21
N LEU A 75 -0.25 8.66 17.93
CA LEU A 75 -1.14 9.32 16.98
C LEU A 75 -1.56 10.72 17.43
N SER A 76 -1.74 10.92 18.75
CA SER A 76 -2.02 12.25 19.30
C SER A 76 -0.85 13.20 19.11
N ALA A 77 0.39 12.73 19.26
CA ALA A 77 1.60 13.51 18.99
C ALA A 77 1.75 13.87 17.49
N GLN A 78 1.31 13.01 16.59
CA GLN A 78 1.22 13.27 15.14
C GLN A 78 0.10 14.25 14.77
N GLY A 79 -0.68 14.72 15.75
CA GLY A 79 -1.76 15.68 15.54
C GLY A 79 -3.12 15.07 15.23
N VAL A 80 -3.25 13.75 15.28
CA VAL A 80 -4.55 13.08 15.11
C VAL A 80 -5.45 13.32 16.31
N GLY A 81 -6.59 13.95 16.08
CA GLY A 81 -7.56 14.30 17.11
C GLY A 81 -8.38 13.11 17.59
N LEU A 82 -7.85 12.32 18.51
CA LEU A 82 -8.45 11.10 19.03
C LEU A 82 -9.49 11.37 20.13
N ALA A 83 -10.68 10.77 20.00
CA ALA A 83 -11.72 10.77 21.02
C ALA A 83 -12.08 9.33 21.41
N LEU A 84 -12.13 9.02 22.70
CA LEU A 84 -12.61 7.70 23.18
C LEU A 84 -14.02 7.41 22.62
N LYS A 85 -14.16 6.28 21.93
CA LYS A 85 -15.46 5.82 21.44
C LYS A 85 -16.37 5.46 22.63
N ARG A 86 -17.57 6.03 22.64
CA ARG A 86 -18.55 5.83 23.71
C ARG A 86 -19.93 5.53 23.14
N ASN A 87 -20.66 4.64 23.82
CA ASN A 87 -22.06 4.40 23.49
C ASN A 87 -22.98 5.55 23.99
N LYS A 88 -24.26 5.43 23.71
CA LYS A 88 -25.29 6.39 24.11
C LYS A 88 -25.39 6.62 25.63
N ASP A 89 -24.93 5.67 26.44
CA ASP A 89 -24.92 5.75 27.89
C ASP A 89 -23.60 6.33 28.45
N GLY A 90 -22.70 6.75 27.57
CA GLY A 90 -21.40 7.37 27.89
C GLY A 90 -20.31 6.38 28.29
N LEU A 91 -20.56 5.07 28.19
CA LEU A 91 -19.57 4.04 28.51
C LEU A 91 -18.57 3.84 27.38
N THR A 92 -17.29 3.72 27.69
CA THR A 92 -16.27 3.30 26.73
C THR A 92 -16.51 1.85 26.32
N VAL A 93 -15.83 1.40 25.25
CA VAL A 93 -15.96 0.01 24.77
C VAL A 93 -15.52 -0.99 25.82
N GLN A 94 -14.42 -0.70 26.54
CA GLN A 94 -13.97 -1.56 27.67
C GLN A 94 -14.94 -1.55 28.86
N GLU A 95 -15.55 -0.41 29.20
CA GLU A 95 -16.56 -0.33 30.26
C GLU A 95 -17.80 -1.14 29.89
N GLN A 96 -18.20 -1.13 28.62
CA GLN A 96 -19.30 -1.95 28.10
C GLN A 96 -18.95 -3.45 28.19
N ALA A 97 -17.73 -3.84 27.76
CA ALA A 97 -17.24 -5.21 27.84
C ALA A 97 -17.26 -5.72 29.29
N ALA A 98 -16.73 -4.92 30.20
CA ALA A 98 -16.74 -5.27 31.64
C ALA A 98 -18.15 -5.43 32.19
N ALA A 99 -19.10 -4.57 31.81
CA ALA A 99 -20.49 -4.66 32.24
C ALA A 99 -21.17 -5.92 31.67
N GLN A 100 -20.96 -6.28 30.43
CA GLN A 100 -21.46 -7.53 29.83
C GLN A 100 -20.87 -8.74 30.55
N ALA A 101 -19.56 -8.80 30.73
CA ALA A 101 -18.91 -9.93 31.43
C ALA A 101 -19.43 -10.10 32.87
N ALA A 102 -19.65 -9.01 33.61
CA ALA A 102 -20.20 -9.05 34.95
C ALA A 102 -21.64 -9.56 35.01
N ASN A 103 -22.44 -9.35 33.97
CA ASN A 103 -23.81 -9.84 33.86
C ASN A 103 -23.88 -11.30 33.37
N GLY A 104 -22.79 -11.84 32.84
CA GLY A 104 -22.77 -13.10 32.10
C GLY A 104 -23.39 -12.96 30.72
N PHE A 105 -23.06 -13.89 29.82
CA PHE A 105 -23.56 -13.89 28.45
C PHE A 105 -24.76 -14.80 28.28
N THR A 106 -25.75 -14.35 27.51
CA THR A 106 -26.95 -15.12 27.19
C THR A 106 -26.95 -15.62 25.76
N VAL A 107 -26.35 -14.88 24.83
CA VAL A 107 -26.24 -15.19 23.40
C VAL A 107 -24.84 -15.71 23.06
N TYR A 108 -23.82 -14.94 23.45
CA TYR A 108 -22.45 -15.29 23.10
C TYR A 108 -21.90 -16.41 23.99
N ARG A 109 -21.15 -17.34 23.37
CA ARG A 109 -20.53 -18.47 24.03
C ARG A 109 -19.06 -18.56 23.68
N SER A 110 -18.22 -18.86 24.68
CA SER A 110 -16.81 -19.10 24.42
C SER A 110 -16.56 -20.45 23.73
N TRP A 111 -15.33 -20.68 23.32
CA TRP A 111 -14.96 -21.92 22.64
C TRP A 111 -14.95 -23.11 23.63
N ASP A 112 -14.34 -22.94 24.79
CA ASP A 112 -14.02 -24.03 25.74
C ASP A 112 -15.04 -24.21 26.87
N GLU A 113 -15.98 -23.28 27.09
CA GLU A 113 -16.95 -23.43 28.19
C GLU A 113 -17.86 -24.64 27.99
N PRO A 114 -18.34 -25.27 29.07
CA PRO A 114 -19.30 -26.35 28.96
C PRO A 114 -20.56 -25.93 28.20
N GLY A 115 -20.84 -26.57 27.07
CA GLY A 115 -21.92 -26.19 26.16
C GLY A 115 -21.56 -24.97 25.28
N GLY A 116 -20.31 -24.58 25.20
CA GLY A 116 -19.81 -23.56 24.30
C GLY A 116 -19.80 -23.98 22.83
N ILE A 117 -19.18 -23.16 21.99
CA ILE A 117 -19.25 -23.34 20.53
C ILE A 117 -18.71 -24.71 20.11
N ARG A 118 -17.55 -25.14 20.66
CA ARG A 118 -16.98 -26.45 20.35
C ARG A 118 -17.94 -27.60 20.67
N ASP A 119 -18.48 -27.64 21.87
CA ASP A 119 -19.40 -28.69 22.32
C ASP A 119 -20.66 -28.71 21.45
N GLU A 120 -21.17 -27.56 21.05
CA GLU A 120 -22.34 -27.44 20.17
C GLU A 120 -22.07 -28.07 18.81
N LEU A 121 -20.90 -27.79 18.16
CA LEU A 121 -20.55 -28.38 16.86
C LEU A 121 -20.48 -29.92 16.92
N TYR A 122 -19.90 -30.46 17.99
CA TYR A 122 -19.88 -31.90 18.23
C TYR A 122 -21.27 -32.48 18.42
N GLU A 123 -22.13 -31.83 19.19
CA GLU A 123 -23.52 -32.29 19.39
C GLU A 123 -24.37 -32.18 18.13
N ILE A 124 -24.17 -31.17 17.28
CA ILE A 124 -24.85 -31.06 15.98
C ILE A 124 -24.48 -32.25 15.10
N ALA A 125 -23.22 -32.60 14.96
CA ALA A 125 -22.76 -33.72 14.17
C ALA A 125 -23.27 -35.06 14.71
N LYS A 126 -23.20 -35.24 16.03
CA LYS A 126 -23.65 -36.43 16.74
C LYS A 126 -25.17 -36.68 16.58
N LYS A 127 -25.97 -35.60 16.65
CA LYS A 127 -27.44 -35.68 16.49
C LYS A 127 -27.87 -35.90 15.05
N ASN A 128 -27.05 -35.49 14.07
CA ASN A 128 -27.41 -35.45 12.65
C ASN A 128 -26.48 -36.28 11.74
N PRO A 129 -26.03 -37.48 12.11
CA PRO A 129 -24.97 -38.24 11.38
C PRO A 129 -25.35 -38.63 9.95
N SER A 130 -26.60 -38.55 9.56
CA SER A 130 -27.08 -38.87 8.21
C SER A 130 -26.77 -37.73 7.20
N PHE A 131 -26.54 -36.50 7.67
CA PHE A 131 -26.31 -35.36 6.79
C PHE A 131 -25.34 -34.32 7.34
N VAL A 132 -24.74 -34.54 8.51
CA VAL A 132 -23.65 -33.72 9.06
C VAL A 132 -22.44 -34.61 9.34
N LYS A 133 -21.26 -34.16 8.85
CA LYS A 133 -19.94 -34.75 9.14
C LYS A 133 -19.10 -33.67 9.82
N LEU A 134 -18.49 -34.00 10.96
CA LEU A 134 -17.52 -33.18 11.63
C LEU A 134 -16.12 -33.61 11.18
N GLU A 135 -15.26 -32.62 10.97
CA GLU A 135 -13.85 -32.79 10.65
C GLU A 135 -13.01 -31.79 11.45
N VAL A 136 -11.96 -32.25 12.12
CA VAL A 136 -10.92 -31.38 12.69
C VAL A 136 -9.92 -31.14 11.58
N ILE A 137 -9.92 -29.92 11.03
CA ILE A 137 -9.08 -29.53 9.89
C ILE A 137 -7.69 -29.08 10.28
N GLY A 138 -7.46 -28.79 11.57
CA GLY A 138 -6.18 -28.38 12.12
C GLY A 138 -6.29 -28.07 13.61
N HIS A 139 -5.19 -27.54 14.13
CA HIS A 139 -5.11 -27.06 15.51
C HIS A 139 -4.48 -25.68 15.53
N SER A 140 -4.89 -24.84 16.47
CA SER A 140 -4.34 -23.52 16.71
C SER A 140 -2.94 -23.60 17.35
N VAL A 141 -2.30 -22.44 17.53
CA VAL A 141 -0.99 -22.32 18.22
C VAL A 141 -0.99 -22.97 19.59
N GLN A 142 -2.07 -22.80 20.38
CA GLN A 142 -2.20 -23.43 21.71
C GLN A 142 -2.80 -24.85 21.67
N GLY A 143 -3.05 -25.38 20.49
CA GLY A 143 -3.51 -26.76 20.29
C GLY A 143 -5.01 -26.95 20.34
N ARG A 144 -5.84 -25.88 20.31
CA ARG A 144 -7.29 -25.99 20.17
C ARG A 144 -7.64 -26.49 18.77
N GLU A 145 -8.64 -27.36 18.70
CA GLU A 145 -9.14 -27.89 17.42
C GLU A 145 -9.76 -26.78 16.56
N ILE A 146 -9.47 -26.78 15.26
CA ILE A 146 -10.22 -25.99 14.28
C ILE A 146 -11.23 -26.94 13.63
N VAL A 147 -12.51 -26.71 13.88
CA VAL A 147 -13.58 -27.64 13.56
C VAL A 147 -14.38 -27.18 12.34
N ALA A 148 -14.46 -28.04 11.35
CA ALA A 148 -15.32 -27.87 10.18
C ALA A 148 -16.53 -28.82 10.24
N LEU A 149 -17.70 -28.34 9.83
CA LEU A 149 -18.89 -29.19 9.62
C LEU A 149 -19.29 -29.20 8.14
N LYS A 150 -19.34 -30.38 7.54
CA LYS A 150 -19.93 -30.61 6.22
C LYS A 150 -21.39 -30.97 6.37
N VAL A 151 -22.28 -30.14 5.84
CA VAL A 151 -23.75 -30.37 5.81
C VAL A 151 -24.17 -30.75 4.40
N THR A 152 -24.54 -32.01 4.23
CA THR A 152 -25.02 -32.58 2.95
C THR A 152 -25.65 -33.92 3.22
N LYS A 153 -26.63 -34.34 2.40
CA LYS A 153 -27.22 -35.68 2.49
C LYS A 153 -26.15 -36.77 2.34
N ASN A 154 -26.14 -37.73 3.25
CA ASN A 154 -25.17 -38.81 3.34
C ASN A 154 -23.73 -38.31 3.58
N ALA A 155 -23.53 -37.24 4.39
CA ALA A 155 -22.28 -36.54 4.59
C ALA A 155 -21.10 -37.47 4.91
N ASN A 156 -21.32 -38.50 5.72
CA ASN A 156 -20.30 -39.46 6.14
C ASN A 156 -19.93 -40.51 5.09
N GLN A 157 -20.72 -40.67 4.03
CA GLN A 157 -20.51 -41.65 2.94
C GLN A 157 -20.11 -40.95 1.64
N LEU A 158 -20.46 -39.67 1.50
CA LEU A 158 -20.18 -38.91 0.30
C LEU A 158 -18.74 -38.41 0.33
N ALA A 159 -17.97 -38.69 -0.73
CA ALA A 159 -16.65 -38.14 -0.90
C ALA A 159 -16.71 -36.62 -0.91
N ASP A 160 -15.71 -35.97 -0.35
CA ASP A 160 -15.61 -34.51 -0.32
C ASP A 160 -15.44 -33.95 -1.74
N GLY A 161 -16.14 -32.86 -2.09
CA GLY A 161 -16.18 -32.29 -3.43
C GLY A 161 -17.04 -33.02 -4.45
N ALA A 162 -17.83 -34.03 -4.02
CA ALA A 162 -18.69 -34.79 -4.93
C ALA A 162 -19.92 -34.01 -5.41
N ARG A 163 -20.24 -32.90 -4.77
CA ARG A 163 -21.33 -31.99 -5.14
C ARG A 163 -20.77 -30.56 -5.22
N PRO A 164 -21.46 -29.65 -5.93
CA PRO A 164 -21.14 -28.22 -5.85
C PRO A 164 -21.11 -27.76 -4.39
N ASP A 165 -20.05 -27.12 -4.03
CA ASP A 165 -19.72 -26.82 -2.65
C ASP A 165 -19.61 -25.32 -2.38
N VAL A 166 -19.83 -24.95 -1.11
CA VAL A 166 -19.75 -23.59 -0.58
C VAL A 166 -19.11 -23.64 0.79
N PHE A 167 -18.24 -22.68 1.06
CA PHE A 167 -17.58 -22.52 2.33
C PHE A 167 -18.08 -21.27 3.07
N TYR A 168 -18.52 -21.43 4.29
CA TYR A 168 -18.90 -20.36 5.20
C TYR A 168 -17.97 -20.38 6.40
N MET A 169 -17.17 -19.32 6.58
CA MET A 169 -16.27 -19.22 7.72
C MET A 169 -16.49 -17.92 8.47
N ALA A 170 -15.98 -17.86 9.69
CA ALA A 170 -16.05 -16.69 10.54
C ALA A 170 -14.91 -16.67 11.58
N THR A 171 -14.82 -15.59 12.30
CA THR A 171 -13.94 -15.42 13.47
C THR A 171 -12.47 -15.68 13.13
N ILE A 172 -12.02 -15.12 12.01
CA ILE A 172 -10.59 -15.02 11.72
C ILE A 172 -9.95 -13.99 12.67
N HIS A 173 -10.67 -12.90 12.94
CA HIS A 173 -10.36 -11.93 13.99
C HIS A 173 -11.15 -12.25 15.25
N ALA A 174 -10.44 -12.39 16.35
CA ALA A 174 -10.96 -12.95 17.58
C ALA A 174 -12.09 -12.16 18.25
N ARG A 175 -12.06 -10.83 18.15
CA ARG A 175 -13.01 -9.90 18.78
C ARG A 175 -14.36 -9.79 18.08
N GLU A 176 -14.50 -10.35 16.89
CA GLU A 176 -15.67 -10.22 16.01
C GLU A 176 -16.76 -11.25 16.33
N TRP A 177 -17.30 -11.21 17.53
CA TRP A 177 -18.22 -12.22 18.04
C TRP A 177 -19.50 -12.37 17.22
N ILE A 178 -20.01 -11.27 16.63
CA ILE A 178 -21.22 -11.31 15.81
C ILE A 178 -21.03 -12.19 14.55
N SER A 179 -19.81 -12.26 14.01
CA SER A 179 -19.48 -13.09 12.87
C SER A 179 -19.67 -14.58 13.19
N THR A 180 -19.20 -15.02 14.36
CA THR A 180 -19.45 -16.37 14.89
C THR A 180 -20.94 -16.67 14.95
N GLU A 181 -21.72 -15.73 15.48
CA GLU A 181 -23.15 -15.95 15.70
C GLU A 181 -23.94 -16.00 14.39
N VAL A 182 -23.61 -15.17 13.40
CA VAL A 182 -24.27 -15.20 12.09
C VAL A 182 -23.96 -16.53 11.37
N ASN A 183 -22.69 -16.95 11.36
CA ASN A 183 -22.28 -18.21 10.76
C ASN A 183 -22.93 -19.43 11.45
N ARG A 184 -22.96 -19.43 12.77
CA ARG A 184 -23.56 -20.46 13.61
C ARG A 184 -25.08 -20.55 13.36
N ARG A 185 -25.80 -19.41 13.28
CA ARG A 185 -27.23 -19.38 12.94
C ARG A 185 -27.50 -19.87 11.52
N LEU A 186 -26.62 -19.58 10.57
CA LEU A 186 -26.71 -20.12 9.23
C LEU A 186 -26.56 -21.66 9.23
N LEU A 187 -25.61 -22.20 9.97
CA LEU A 187 -25.47 -23.64 10.18
C LEU A 187 -26.77 -24.25 10.77
N HIS A 188 -27.31 -23.67 11.82
CA HIS A 188 -28.60 -24.08 12.40
C HIS A 188 -29.74 -23.96 11.43
N HIS A 189 -29.79 -22.91 10.62
CA HIS A 189 -30.83 -22.75 9.60
C HIS A 189 -30.88 -23.97 8.66
N PHE A 190 -29.72 -24.47 8.20
CA PHE A 190 -29.68 -25.67 7.36
C PHE A 190 -29.97 -26.93 8.13
N VAL A 191 -29.45 -27.09 9.34
CA VAL A 191 -29.63 -28.32 10.14
C VAL A 191 -31.08 -28.47 10.61
N ASP A 192 -31.67 -27.43 11.16
CA ASP A 192 -32.98 -27.47 11.80
C ASP A 192 -34.13 -27.48 10.82
N ASN A 193 -33.93 -26.94 9.59
CA ASN A 193 -34.95 -26.88 8.55
C ASN A 193 -34.82 -27.99 7.48
N TYR A 194 -33.79 -28.81 7.56
CA TYR A 194 -33.65 -29.97 6.64
C TYR A 194 -34.84 -30.90 6.79
N LYS A 195 -35.47 -31.25 5.64
CA LYS A 195 -36.73 -32.02 5.51
C LYS A 195 -37.97 -31.28 6.06
N LYS A 196 -37.87 -30.01 6.43
CA LYS A 196 -38.98 -29.16 6.84
C LYS A 196 -39.24 -28.06 5.82
N ASP A 197 -38.20 -27.39 5.39
CA ASP A 197 -38.23 -26.38 4.36
C ASP A 197 -37.80 -26.98 3.01
N PRO A 198 -38.55 -26.80 1.91
CA PRO A 198 -38.21 -27.35 0.60
C PRO A 198 -36.92 -26.79 0.00
N VAL A 199 -36.62 -25.50 0.23
CA VAL A 199 -35.39 -24.85 -0.28
C VAL A 199 -34.18 -25.41 0.45
N VAL A 200 -34.20 -25.41 1.77
CA VAL A 200 -33.13 -25.98 2.59
C VAL A 200 -32.94 -27.47 2.28
N THR A 201 -34.02 -28.24 2.12
CA THR A 201 -33.94 -29.65 1.78
C THR A 201 -33.26 -29.88 0.45
N ASN A 202 -33.61 -29.10 -0.57
CA ASN A 202 -32.96 -29.18 -1.87
C ASN A 202 -31.47 -28.86 -1.79
N LEU A 203 -31.08 -27.77 -1.06
CA LEU A 203 -29.69 -27.42 -0.89
C LEU A 203 -28.90 -28.50 -0.17
N VAL A 204 -29.36 -29.01 0.95
CA VAL A 204 -28.69 -30.10 1.66
C VAL A 204 -28.67 -31.40 0.86
N ASP A 205 -29.67 -31.69 0.05
CA ASP A 205 -29.67 -32.89 -0.82
C ASP A 205 -28.68 -32.79 -1.99
N THR A 206 -28.32 -31.56 -2.44
CA THR A 206 -27.63 -31.37 -3.73
C THR A 206 -26.34 -30.56 -3.66
N ARG A 207 -25.98 -30.00 -2.51
CA ARG A 207 -24.77 -29.23 -2.25
C ARG A 207 -23.94 -29.87 -1.14
N GLU A 208 -22.66 -29.46 -1.06
CA GLU A 208 -21.83 -29.60 0.15
C GLU A 208 -21.67 -28.22 0.77
N LEU A 209 -22.24 -28.01 1.95
CA LEU A 209 -22.17 -26.77 2.69
C LEU A 209 -21.19 -26.96 3.83
N TRP A 210 -20.06 -26.27 3.78
CA TRP A 210 -19.01 -26.37 4.78
C TRP A 210 -19.01 -25.16 5.69
N PHE A 211 -18.86 -25.39 6.99
CA PHE A 211 -18.92 -24.36 8.02
C PHE A 211 -17.71 -24.43 8.92
N VAL A 212 -17.02 -23.30 9.13
CA VAL A 212 -16.01 -23.09 10.18
C VAL A 212 -16.42 -21.85 10.97
N PRO A 213 -17.25 -21.99 12.01
CA PRO A 213 -17.75 -20.84 12.76
C PRO A 213 -16.67 -20.08 13.55
N VAL A 214 -15.55 -20.76 13.89
CA VAL A 214 -14.42 -20.17 14.59
C VAL A 214 -13.13 -20.69 13.97
N SER A 215 -12.47 -19.85 13.17
CA SER A 215 -11.18 -20.19 12.55
C SER A 215 -9.97 -19.87 13.43
N ASN A 216 -10.15 -18.98 14.43
CA ASN A 216 -9.16 -18.56 15.42
C ASN A 216 -9.61 -18.91 16.86
N PRO A 217 -9.61 -20.18 17.25
CA PRO A 217 -10.18 -20.59 18.54
C PRO A 217 -9.37 -20.10 19.76
N ASP A 218 -8.05 -19.90 19.61
CA ASP A 218 -7.23 -19.37 20.68
C ASP A 218 -7.54 -17.90 20.97
N GLY A 219 -7.49 -17.06 19.93
CA GLY A 219 -7.82 -15.64 20.05
C GLY A 219 -9.27 -15.46 20.54
N TYR A 220 -10.22 -16.22 19.97
CA TYR A 220 -11.63 -16.15 20.35
C TYR A 220 -11.83 -16.45 21.86
N GLN A 221 -11.22 -17.54 22.39
CA GLN A 221 -11.26 -17.84 23.81
C GLN A 221 -10.63 -16.72 24.65
N TYR A 222 -9.51 -16.16 24.19
CA TYR A 222 -8.79 -15.09 24.88
C TYR A 222 -9.63 -13.82 25.04
N THR A 223 -10.54 -13.53 24.08
CA THR A 223 -11.45 -12.37 24.18
C THR A 223 -12.52 -12.52 25.26
N PHE A 224 -12.82 -13.73 25.72
CA PHE A 224 -13.69 -13.98 26.86
C PHE A 224 -12.95 -13.93 28.19
N ASP A 225 -11.68 -14.39 28.19
CA ASP A 225 -10.94 -14.63 29.42
C ASP A 225 -10.08 -13.44 29.85
N VAL A 226 -9.54 -12.63 28.85
CA VAL A 226 -8.48 -11.67 29.13
C VAL A 226 -8.72 -10.30 28.50
N GLU A 227 -8.73 -10.20 27.15
CA GLU A 227 -8.79 -8.92 26.43
C GLU A 227 -9.87 -8.95 25.34
N ARG A 228 -10.97 -8.27 25.59
CA ARG A 228 -12.16 -8.29 24.72
C ARG A 228 -11.88 -7.76 23.31
N LEU A 229 -10.96 -6.83 23.16
CA LEU A 229 -10.61 -6.20 21.87
C LEU A 229 -9.49 -6.91 21.11
N TRP A 230 -9.03 -8.07 21.60
CA TRP A 230 -7.97 -8.84 20.92
C TRP A 230 -8.39 -9.32 19.54
N ARG A 231 -7.57 -9.05 18.52
CA ARG A 231 -7.83 -9.37 17.11
C ARG A 231 -7.13 -10.65 16.66
N LYS A 232 -5.83 -10.76 16.96
CA LYS A 232 -4.87 -11.73 16.41
C LYS A 232 -5.04 -13.16 16.98
N ASN A 233 -4.24 -14.12 16.49
CA ASN A 233 -4.06 -15.40 17.18
C ASN A 233 -3.17 -15.21 18.44
N LEU A 234 -2.73 -16.32 19.05
CA LEU A 234 -1.93 -16.26 20.30
C LEU A 234 -0.50 -16.76 20.10
N ARG A 235 0.14 -16.41 18.97
CA ARG A 235 1.55 -16.68 18.77
C ARG A 235 2.38 -15.86 19.75
N ASP A 236 3.27 -16.51 20.49
CA ASP A 236 4.30 -15.87 21.30
C ASP A 236 5.44 -15.38 20.37
N ASN A 237 5.45 -14.10 20.07
CA ASN A 237 6.41 -13.50 19.11
C ASN A 237 7.76 -13.21 19.78
N ASN A 238 7.78 -12.97 21.10
CA ASN A 238 8.97 -12.61 21.85
C ASN A 238 9.60 -13.77 22.62
N GLY A 239 8.91 -14.92 22.74
CA GLY A 239 9.39 -16.13 23.42
C GLY A 239 9.35 -16.06 24.94
N ASP A 240 8.56 -15.16 25.52
CA ASP A 240 8.49 -14.99 27.00
C ASP A 240 7.47 -15.91 27.68
N GLY A 241 6.66 -16.64 26.90
CA GLY A 241 5.64 -17.57 27.38
C GLY A 241 4.38 -16.90 27.95
N GLN A 242 4.19 -15.60 27.69
CA GLN A 242 3.00 -14.85 28.04
C GLN A 242 2.33 -14.31 26.78
N THR A 243 1.06 -13.99 26.83
CA THR A 243 0.37 -13.29 25.75
C THR A 243 0.12 -11.84 26.17
N ALA A 244 0.64 -10.91 25.36
CA ALA A 244 0.55 -9.48 25.61
C ALA A 244 0.43 -8.69 24.30
N ILE A 245 0.26 -7.38 24.35
CA ILE A 245 0.42 -6.51 23.20
C ILE A 245 1.83 -6.69 22.66
N GLY A 246 1.95 -6.96 21.37
CA GLY A 246 3.19 -7.39 20.72
C GLY A 246 3.23 -8.87 20.36
N ASP A 247 2.27 -9.68 20.85
CA ASP A 247 2.11 -11.07 20.43
C ASP A 247 0.97 -11.24 19.42
N GLY A 248 0.89 -12.43 18.87
CA GLY A 248 -0.10 -12.81 17.88
C GLY A 248 0.24 -12.35 16.46
N VAL A 249 -0.43 -12.98 15.51
CA VAL A 249 -0.39 -12.68 14.07
C VAL A 249 -1.80 -12.41 13.60
N ASP A 250 -1.98 -11.42 12.75
CA ASP A 250 -3.23 -11.21 12.03
C ASP A 250 -3.38 -12.30 10.96
N LEU A 251 -4.30 -13.21 11.21
CA LEU A 251 -4.51 -14.36 10.31
C LEU A 251 -5.00 -13.95 8.93
N ASN A 252 -5.65 -12.77 8.81
CA ASN A 252 -6.09 -12.21 7.53
C ASN A 252 -5.03 -11.31 6.86
N ARG A 253 -3.77 -11.43 7.27
CA ARG A 253 -2.57 -10.88 6.65
C ARG A 253 -1.51 -11.95 6.43
N ASN A 254 -1.82 -13.22 6.71
CA ASN A 254 -0.84 -14.32 6.75
C ASN A 254 -0.99 -15.34 5.61
N TYR A 255 -1.95 -15.16 4.67
CA TYR A 255 -2.10 -16.07 3.52
C TYR A 255 -0.96 -15.89 2.52
N ASP A 256 -0.66 -16.96 1.75
CA ASP A 256 0.49 -16.99 0.83
C ASP A 256 0.37 -15.97 -0.32
N GLU A 257 -0.84 -15.77 -0.85
CA GLU A 257 -1.07 -14.88 -1.97
C GLU A 257 -0.87 -13.43 -1.55
N LYS A 258 -0.07 -12.69 -2.29
CA LYS A 258 0.28 -11.29 -2.02
C LYS A 258 0.83 -11.03 -0.60
N TRP A 259 1.26 -12.07 0.14
CA TRP A 259 1.96 -11.87 1.40
C TRP A 259 3.26 -11.10 1.15
N ASN A 260 3.53 -10.05 1.91
CA ASN A 260 4.70 -9.20 1.67
C ASN A 260 4.76 -8.66 0.21
N TYR A 261 3.59 -8.33 -0.37
CA TYR A 261 3.52 -7.78 -1.72
C TYR A 261 4.23 -6.41 -1.79
N ASP A 262 3.97 -5.57 -0.79
CA ASP A 262 4.58 -4.25 -0.61
C ASP A 262 4.67 -3.91 0.88
N ASN A 263 4.88 -2.64 1.21
CA ASN A 263 4.88 -2.11 2.58
C ASN A 263 3.51 -1.57 3.02
N GLU A 264 2.47 -1.78 2.24
CA GLU A 264 1.11 -1.37 2.56
C GLU A 264 0.24 -2.58 2.94
N GLY A 265 -0.91 -2.33 3.56
CA GLY A 265 -1.93 -3.35 3.82
C GLY A 265 -1.57 -4.44 4.82
N SER A 266 -0.34 -4.47 5.35
CA SER A 266 0.07 -5.36 6.44
C SER A 266 1.35 -4.85 7.11
N SER A 267 1.52 -5.15 8.39
CA SER A 267 2.67 -4.69 9.17
C SER A 267 3.71 -5.78 9.39
N THR A 268 4.97 -5.39 9.50
CA THR A 268 6.07 -6.21 10.01
C THR A 268 6.25 -6.11 11.53
N GLU A 269 5.59 -5.16 12.18
CA GLU A 269 5.74 -4.85 13.58
C GLU A 269 4.87 -5.76 14.46
N PHE A 270 5.48 -6.43 15.43
CA PHE A 270 4.79 -7.37 16.34
C PHE A 270 3.64 -6.71 17.10
N ALA A 271 3.82 -5.44 17.50
CA ALA A 271 2.83 -4.68 18.25
C ALA A 271 1.62 -4.24 17.42
N SER A 272 1.75 -4.25 16.08
CA SER A 272 0.65 -3.92 15.19
C SER A 272 -0.44 -5.00 15.22
N ASP A 273 -1.69 -4.59 15.17
CA ASP A 273 -2.83 -5.50 15.02
C ASP A 273 -2.93 -6.09 13.60
N THR A 274 -2.22 -5.52 12.62
CA THR A 274 -2.11 -6.03 11.25
C THR A 274 -0.79 -6.78 10.99
N TYR A 275 -0.10 -7.22 12.05
CA TYR A 275 1.16 -7.98 11.91
C TYR A 275 0.96 -9.26 11.12
N ARG A 276 1.68 -9.38 9.99
CA ARG A 276 1.50 -10.44 8.99
C ARG A 276 2.20 -11.78 9.31
N GLY A 277 2.90 -11.85 10.43
CA GLY A 277 3.70 -13.02 10.80
C GLY A 277 5.10 -13.07 10.16
N PRO A 278 5.95 -14.00 10.61
CA PRO A 278 7.35 -14.08 10.18
C PRO A 278 7.53 -14.61 8.75
N SER A 279 6.54 -15.24 8.18
CA SER A 279 6.52 -15.71 6.78
C SER A 279 5.11 -15.98 6.33
N ALA A 280 4.90 -16.08 5.03
CA ALA A 280 3.64 -16.52 4.45
C ALA A 280 3.19 -17.84 5.09
N ALA A 281 1.90 -17.93 5.42
CA ALA A 281 1.29 -19.08 6.10
C ALA A 281 2.11 -19.60 7.28
N SER A 282 2.70 -18.71 8.08
CA SER A 282 3.44 -19.13 9.27
C SER A 282 2.54 -19.78 10.32
N GLU A 283 1.27 -19.36 10.38
CA GLU A 283 0.34 -19.74 11.43
C GLU A 283 -0.37 -21.07 11.13
N PRO A 284 -0.53 -21.94 12.12
CA PRO A 284 -1.22 -23.20 11.93
C PRO A 284 -2.70 -23.01 11.57
N GLU A 285 -3.35 -21.97 12.06
CA GLU A 285 -4.73 -21.61 11.73
C GLU A 285 -4.85 -21.25 10.23
N THR A 286 -3.98 -20.42 9.73
CA THR A 286 -3.92 -20.05 8.31
C THR A 286 -3.70 -21.30 7.44
N LYS A 287 -2.73 -22.16 7.80
CA LYS A 287 -2.48 -23.42 7.09
C LYS A 287 -3.70 -24.33 7.04
N ALA A 288 -4.41 -24.44 8.14
CA ALA A 288 -5.61 -25.31 8.21
C ALA A 288 -6.68 -24.87 7.20
N ILE A 289 -6.93 -23.56 7.08
CA ILE A 289 -7.88 -23.01 6.10
C ILE A 289 -7.34 -23.14 4.68
N GLN A 290 -6.06 -22.82 4.43
CA GLN A 290 -5.45 -22.98 3.11
C GLN A 290 -5.49 -24.43 2.63
N ASP A 291 -5.21 -25.40 3.49
CA ASP A 291 -5.24 -26.82 3.16
C ASP A 291 -6.67 -27.28 2.83
N LEU A 292 -7.68 -26.76 3.53
CA LEU A 292 -9.08 -27.01 3.23
C LEU A 292 -9.46 -26.42 1.86
N LEU A 293 -9.10 -25.16 1.60
CA LEU A 293 -9.34 -24.48 0.32
C LEU A 293 -8.64 -25.20 -0.84
N LYS A 294 -7.35 -25.52 -0.69
CA LYS A 294 -6.57 -26.26 -1.72
C LYS A 294 -7.16 -27.65 -2.00
N ARG A 295 -7.63 -28.35 -0.98
CA ARG A 295 -8.19 -29.70 -1.10
C ARG A 295 -9.54 -29.72 -1.79
N LEU A 296 -10.43 -28.76 -1.50
CA LEU A 296 -11.81 -28.76 -1.98
C LEU A 296 -12.02 -27.86 -3.20
N ARG A 297 -11.30 -26.71 -3.27
CA ARG A 297 -11.48 -25.72 -4.34
C ARG A 297 -12.95 -25.34 -4.49
N PHE A 298 -13.49 -24.79 -3.41
CA PHE A 298 -14.90 -24.41 -3.34
C PHE A 298 -15.33 -23.53 -4.52
N ARG A 299 -16.61 -23.61 -4.89
CA ARG A 299 -17.17 -22.69 -5.89
C ARG A 299 -17.26 -21.28 -5.35
N PHE A 300 -17.68 -21.18 -4.10
CA PHE A 300 -17.87 -19.92 -3.41
C PHE A 300 -17.44 -20.02 -1.95
N MET A 301 -17.04 -18.88 -1.41
CA MET A 301 -16.73 -18.67 0.01
C MET A 301 -17.45 -17.43 0.53
N VAL A 302 -17.90 -17.47 1.77
CA VAL A 302 -18.32 -16.30 2.54
C VAL A 302 -17.54 -16.31 3.84
N THR A 303 -16.78 -15.24 4.11
CA THR A 303 -16.05 -15.04 5.35
C THR A 303 -16.66 -13.86 6.11
N TYR A 304 -17.37 -14.17 7.20
CA TYR A 304 -18.03 -13.14 8.00
C TYR A 304 -17.06 -12.44 8.90
N HIS A 305 -17.05 -11.12 8.81
CA HIS A 305 -16.25 -10.19 9.59
C HIS A 305 -17.14 -9.17 10.33
N SER A 306 -16.57 -8.23 11.01
CA SER A 306 -17.18 -7.05 11.59
C SER A 306 -16.11 -6.02 11.99
N TYR A 307 -16.45 -4.72 12.01
CA TYR A 307 -17.79 -4.21 11.82
C TYR A 307 -17.78 -3.06 10.80
N GLY A 308 -18.87 -3.01 10.07
CA GLY A 308 -19.14 -1.97 9.07
C GLY A 308 -20.15 -2.56 8.07
N PRO A 309 -21.20 -1.86 7.65
CA PRO A 309 -22.19 -2.44 6.76
C PRO A 309 -21.67 -2.54 5.33
N LEU A 310 -20.66 -3.40 5.10
CA LEU A 310 -19.99 -3.58 3.81
C LEU A 310 -20.15 -5.01 3.31
N LEU A 311 -20.17 -5.20 1.99
CA LEU A 311 -20.12 -6.52 1.35
C LEU A 311 -18.96 -6.53 0.36
N LEU A 312 -17.75 -6.86 0.86
CA LEU A 312 -16.50 -6.76 0.11
C LEU A 312 -16.22 -8.00 -0.75
N TYR A 313 -15.52 -7.80 -1.85
CA TYR A 313 -15.00 -8.85 -2.74
C TYR A 313 -13.65 -8.42 -3.34
N MET A 314 -13.04 -9.25 -4.23
CA MET A 314 -11.68 -9.07 -4.78
C MET A 314 -11.52 -7.79 -5.59
N TRP A 315 -10.37 -7.13 -5.53
CA TRP A 315 -9.12 -7.48 -4.83
C TRP A 315 -8.93 -6.62 -3.59
N GLY A 316 -8.17 -7.13 -2.62
CA GLY A 316 -7.74 -6.36 -1.47
C GLY A 316 -6.37 -5.69 -1.63
N PHE A 317 -5.50 -6.20 -2.52
CA PHE A 317 -4.09 -5.78 -2.59
C PHE A 317 -3.82 -4.58 -3.50
N GLN A 318 -4.73 -4.20 -4.37
CA GLN A 318 -4.54 -3.10 -5.32
C GLN A 318 -5.86 -2.44 -5.69
N VAL A 319 -5.89 -1.12 -5.65
CA VAL A 319 -7.06 -0.32 -6.05
C VAL A 319 -7.29 -0.34 -7.55
N GLN A 320 -8.54 -0.12 -7.96
CA GLN A 320 -8.97 0.01 -9.37
C GLN A 320 -8.44 -1.11 -10.29
N THR A 321 -8.37 -2.34 -9.77
CA THR A 321 -7.96 -3.52 -10.50
C THR A 321 -9.16 -4.46 -10.66
N PRO A 322 -9.89 -4.40 -11.80
CA PRO A 322 -11.05 -5.24 -12.03
C PRO A 322 -10.64 -6.70 -12.24
N THR A 323 -11.53 -7.63 -11.85
CA THR A 323 -11.39 -9.03 -12.18
C THR A 323 -12.22 -9.41 -13.41
N ALA A 324 -11.84 -10.48 -14.10
CA ALA A 324 -12.65 -11.03 -15.17
C ALA A 324 -14.00 -11.59 -14.65
N ASP A 325 -14.09 -11.89 -13.36
CA ASP A 325 -15.29 -12.44 -12.70
C ASP A 325 -16.17 -11.38 -12.01
N ASP A 326 -15.86 -10.09 -12.11
CA ASP A 326 -16.69 -8.96 -11.59
C ASP A 326 -18.17 -9.09 -11.97
N PRO A 327 -18.54 -9.54 -13.19
CA PRO A 327 -19.95 -9.77 -13.49
C PRO A 327 -20.69 -10.67 -12.52
N ILE A 328 -19.98 -11.63 -11.90
CA ILE A 328 -20.57 -12.55 -10.93
C ILE A 328 -20.67 -11.86 -9.56
N TYR A 329 -19.61 -11.17 -9.17
CA TYR A 329 -19.55 -10.42 -7.92
C TYR A 329 -20.69 -9.40 -7.84
N VAL A 330 -20.80 -8.51 -8.83
CA VAL A 330 -21.85 -7.50 -8.88
C VAL A 330 -23.26 -8.09 -9.01
N ALA A 331 -23.45 -9.14 -9.82
CA ALA A 331 -24.77 -9.78 -9.94
C ALA A 331 -25.26 -10.34 -8.59
N MET A 332 -24.35 -10.79 -7.74
CA MET A 332 -24.66 -11.34 -6.42
C MET A 332 -24.71 -10.31 -5.32
N SER A 333 -23.78 -9.37 -5.30
CA SER A 333 -23.69 -8.31 -4.26
C SER A 333 -24.72 -7.22 -4.43
N GLY A 334 -25.16 -6.96 -5.67
CA GLY A 334 -26.01 -5.81 -6.00
C GLY A 334 -25.18 -4.55 -6.18
N THR A 335 -25.85 -3.41 -6.05
CA THR A 335 -25.29 -2.06 -6.12
C THR A 335 -25.66 -1.29 -4.85
N ASP A 336 -25.08 -0.12 -4.63
CA ASP A 336 -25.38 0.74 -3.47
C ASP A 336 -26.86 1.08 -3.38
N ALA A 337 -27.50 1.35 -4.53
CA ALA A 337 -28.94 1.61 -4.58
C ALA A 337 -29.81 0.37 -4.28
N ASN A 338 -29.27 -0.85 -4.50
CA ASN A 338 -30.01 -2.10 -4.31
C ASN A 338 -29.06 -3.24 -3.87
N PRO A 339 -28.49 -3.18 -2.65
CA PRO A 339 -27.55 -4.17 -2.17
C PRO A 339 -28.21 -5.50 -1.81
N ALA A 340 -27.44 -6.59 -1.95
CA ALA A 340 -27.92 -7.92 -1.61
C ALA A 340 -28.13 -8.14 -0.10
N ILE A 341 -27.44 -7.40 0.73
CA ILE A 341 -27.67 -7.34 2.17
C ILE A 341 -28.17 -5.93 2.48
N PRO A 342 -29.44 -5.77 2.93
CA PRO A 342 -30.03 -4.45 3.11
C PRO A 342 -29.21 -3.54 4.04
N GLY A 343 -28.83 -2.36 3.55
CA GLY A 343 -28.05 -1.37 4.31
C GLY A 343 -26.54 -1.59 4.26
N PHE A 344 -26.08 -2.60 3.51
CA PHE A 344 -24.65 -2.80 3.26
C PHE A 344 -24.23 -2.10 1.97
N ASP A 345 -22.99 -1.68 1.92
CA ASP A 345 -22.34 -1.15 0.73
C ASP A 345 -21.52 -2.25 0.07
N PRO A 346 -21.88 -2.72 -1.15
CA PRO A 346 -21.09 -3.73 -1.85
C PRO A 346 -19.91 -3.08 -2.56
N GLY A 347 -18.69 -3.62 -2.44
CA GLY A 347 -17.50 -3.03 -3.03
C GLY A 347 -16.29 -3.94 -3.12
N VAL A 348 -15.26 -3.44 -3.81
CA VAL A 348 -13.96 -4.08 -3.88
C VAL A 348 -13.23 -3.87 -2.55
N GLY A 349 -12.53 -4.90 -2.05
CA GLY A 349 -11.85 -4.81 -0.76
C GLY A 349 -10.84 -3.68 -0.67
N ALA A 350 -10.09 -3.43 -1.75
CA ALA A 350 -9.11 -2.35 -1.82
C ALA A 350 -9.71 -0.94 -1.78
N ASP A 351 -11.01 -0.78 -2.11
CA ASP A 351 -11.69 0.53 -2.04
C ASP A 351 -11.91 0.96 -0.58
N LEU A 352 -11.94 0.00 0.37
CA LEU A 352 -11.94 0.31 1.80
C LEU A 352 -10.55 0.77 2.25
N TYR A 353 -9.55 -0.07 2.05
CA TYR A 353 -8.11 0.17 2.17
C TYR A 353 -7.33 -1.04 1.66
N ILE A 354 -6.10 -0.83 1.19
CA ILE A 354 -5.24 -1.90 0.70
C ILE A 354 -4.92 -2.91 1.80
N THR A 355 -4.96 -4.19 1.44
CA THR A 355 -4.67 -5.32 2.34
C THR A 355 -3.84 -6.39 1.63
N ASN A 356 -2.82 -6.93 2.29
CA ASN A 356 -1.95 -7.97 1.73
C ASN A 356 -2.11 -9.29 2.49
N GLY A 357 -2.07 -10.41 1.77
CA GLY A 357 -2.11 -11.74 2.38
C GLY A 357 -3.46 -12.10 3.00
N THR A 358 -4.56 -11.72 2.34
CA THR A 358 -5.93 -11.97 2.79
C THR A 358 -6.46 -13.34 2.39
N THR A 359 -7.49 -13.79 3.09
CA THR A 359 -8.21 -15.04 2.80
C THR A 359 -8.85 -15.00 1.41
N ASP A 360 -9.46 -13.87 1.06
CA ASP A 360 -10.26 -13.73 -0.15
C ASP A 360 -9.39 -13.73 -1.40
N ASP A 361 -8.33 -12.91 -1.44
CA ASP A 361 -7.37 -12.89 -2.55
C ASP A 361 -6.75 -14.27 -2.77
N TYR A 362 -6.36 -14.93 -1.66
CA TYR A 362 -5.85 -16.30 -1.72
C TYR A 362 -6.89 -17.30 -2.27
N ALA A 363 -8.13 -17.24 -1.80
CA ALA A 363 -9.20 -18.15 -2.24
C ALA A 363 -9.44 -18.01 -3.75
N HIS A 364 -9.47 -16.79 -4.26
CA HIS A 364 -9.67 -16.53 -5.68
C HIS A 364 -8.45 -16.93 -6.51
N ALA A 365 -7.29 -16.35 -6.26
CA ALA A 365 -6.09 -16.51 -7.08
C ALA A 365 -5.54 -17.93 -7.06
N VAL A 366 -5.54 -18.60 -5.89
CA VAL A 366 -4.89 -19.91 -5.71
C VAL A 366 -5.84 -21.08 -5.88
N THR A 367 -7.09 -20.92 -5.44
CA THR A 367 -8.03 -22.06 -5.41
C THR A 367 -9.21 -21.92 -6.36
N ASN A 368 -9.31 -20.81 -7.11
CA ASN A 368 -10.42 -20.48 -8.00
C ASN A 368 -11.77 -20.44 -7.27
N THR A 369 -11.77 -19.98 -6.01
CA THR A 369 -12.95 -19.85 -5.16
C THR A 369 -13.35 -18.39 -5.10
N LEU A 370 -14.52 -18.02 -5.62
CA LEU A 370 -14.99 -16.64 -5.49
C LEU A 370 -15.45 -16.40 -4.06
N GLY A 371 -14.90 -15.35 -3.41
CA GLY A 371 -15.13 -15.02 -2.02
C GLY A 371 -15.85 -13.69 -1.81
N TRP A 372 -16.61 -13.59 -0.73
CA TRP A 372 -17.18 -12.36 -0.22
C TRP A 372 -16.95 -12.23 1.27
N THR A 373 -16.68 -11.01 1.70
CA THR A 373 -16.56 -10.62 3.11
C THR A 373 -17.68 -9.68 3.51
N PRO A 374 -18.78 -10.19 4.09
CA PRO A 374 -19.73 -9.31 4.79
C PRO A 374 -19.10 -8.77 6.08
N GLU A 375 -18.96 -7.45 6.19
CA GLU A 375 -18.61 -6.73 7.41
C GLU A 375 -19.89 -6.39 8.15
N LEU A 376 -20.21 -7.13 9.22
CA LEU A 376 -21.48 -7.04 9.93
C LEU A 376 -21.60 -5.75 10.75
N GLU A 377 -22.85 -5.32 11.03
CA GLU A 377 -23.09 -4.09 11.81
C GLU A 377 -22.66 -4.21 13.27
N GLU A 378 -22.26 -3.09 13.90
CA GLU A 378 -21.88 -3.05 15.34
C GLU A 378 -23.07 -3.29 16.32
N GLY A 379 -24.29 -3.31 15.82
CA GLY A 379 -25.50 -3.58 16.58
C GLY A 379 -26.01 -2.42 17.43
N CYS A 380 -25.20 -1.45 17.78
CA CYS A 380 -25.59 -0.19 18.39
C CYS A 380 -24.52 0.90 18.21
N VAL A 381 -24.95 2.16 18.10
CA VAL A 381 -24.02 3.28 17.92
C VAL A 381 -23.04 3.39 19.09
N GLY A 382 -21.75 3.35 18.79
CA GLY A 382 -20.67 3.48 19.77
C GLY A 382 -20.39 2.19 20.56
N CYS A 383 -20.92 1.07 20.13
CA CYS A 383 -20.64 -0.23 20.77
C CYS A 383 -19.31 -0.85 20.29
N GLY A 384 -18.85 -0.48 19.09
CA GLY A 384 -17.66 -1.07 18.52
C GLY A 384 -17.77 -2.60 18.48
N PHE A 385 -16.71 -3.28 18.88
CA PHE A 385 -16.71 -4.76 18.94
C PHE A 385 -17.47 -5.37 20.13
N VAL A 386 -18.03 -4.56 21.03
CA VAL A 386 -18.85 -5.06 22.13
C VAL A 386 -20.31 -5.11 21.70
N PHE A 387 -20.61 -6.08 20.85
CA PHE A 387 -21.96 -6.30 20.35
C PHE A 387 -22.96 -6.55 21.49
N PRO A 388 -24.19 -6.00 21.41
CA PRO A 388 -25.20 -6.25 22.44
C PRO A 388 -25.49 -7.75 22.62
N ASP A 389 -25.50 -8.24 23.87
CA ASP A 389 -25.90 -9.61 24.21
C ASP A 389 -27.42 -9.74 24.17
N ASP A 390 -28.01 -9.54 22.99
CA ASP A 390 -29.44 -9.47 22.71
C ASP A 390 -29.78 -10.40 21.53
N GLU A 391 -30.54 -11.45 21.85
CA GLU A 391 -30.98 -12.45 20.84
C GLU A 391 -31.76 -11.84 19.68
N ALA A 392 -32.57 -10.83 19.92
CA ALA A 392 -33.40 -10.22 18.87
C ALA A 392 -32.53 -9.41 17.88
N LEU A 393 -31.52 -8.70 18.37
CA LEU A 393 -30.60 -7.95 17.53
C LEU A 393 -29.71 -8.88 16.68
N VAL A 394 -29.13 -9.91 17.30
CA VAL A 394 -28.30 -10.88 16.58
C VAL A 394 -29.13 -11.69 15.57
N GLN A 395 -30.36 -12.03 15.92
CA GLN A 395 -31.28 -12.70 14.98
C GLN A 395 -31.67 -11.79 13.82
N ALA A 396 -31.84 -10.48 14.04
CA ALA A 396 -32.15 -9.52 13.00
C ALA A 396 -30.98 -9.38 12.01
N GLU A 397 -29.74 -9.30 12.52
CA GLU A 397 -28.54 -9.27 11.68
C GLU A 397 -28.39 -10.55 10.85
N PHE A 398 -28.60 -11.72 11.45
CA PHE A 398 -28.64 -12.97 10.70
C PHE A 398 -29.69 -12.95 9.59
N GLN A 399 -30.92 -12.44 9.85
CA GLN A 399 -32.00 -12.40 8.87
C GLN A 399 -31.70 -11.47 7.70
N LYS A 400 -30.96 -10.38 7.90
CA LYS A 400 -30.49 -9.51 6.81
C LYS A 400 -29.55 -10.27 5.87
N ASN A 401 -28.64 -11.07 6.42
CA ASN A 401 -27.61 -11.80 5.69
C ASN A 401 -28.10 -13.10 5.04
N LEU A 402 -29.20 -13.69 5.53
CA LEU A 402 -29.69 -14.98 5.10
C LEU A 402 -30.02 -15.07 3.60
N PRO A 403 -30.73 -14.11 2.96
CA PRO A 403 -31.03 -14.18 1.52
C PRO A 403 -29.77 -14.30 0.66
N PHE A 404 -28.73 -13.50 0.93
CA PHE A 404 -27.45 -13.53 0.24
C PHE A 404 -26.74 -14.89 0.44
N ALA A 405 -26.64 -15.37 1.67
CA ALA A 405 -26.03 -16.67 1.96
C ALA A 405 -26.75 -17.84 1.24
N LEU A 406 -28.08 -17.78 1.13
CA LEU A 406 -28.84 -18.78 0.36
C LEU A 406 -28.60 -18.66 -1.15
N ASP A 407 -28.43 -17.47 -1.68
CA ASP A 407 -28.12 -17.26 -3.09
C ASP A 407 -26.74 -17.79 -3.45
N VAL A 408 -25.74 -17.63 -2.58
CA VAL A 408 -24.41 -18.26 -2.71
C VAL A 408 -24.57 -19.79 -2.85
N ALA A 409 -25.33 -20.43 -1.95
CA ALA A 409 -25.59 -21.87 -2.00
C ALA A 409 -26.36 -22.31 -3.24
N LYS A 410 -27.35 -21.53 -3.69
CA LYS A 410 -28.12 -21.83 -4.92
C LYS A 410 -27.25 -21.69 -6.16
N SER A 411 -26.31 -20.76 -6.18
CA SER A 411 -25.46 -20.44 -7.34
C SER A 411 -24.33 -21.44 -7.56
N ALA A 412 -23.94 -22.20 -6.57
CA ALA A 412 -22.80 -23.12 -6.64
C ALA A 412 -22.82 -24.12 -7.83
N PRO A 413 -23.95 -24.63 -8.37
CA PRO A 413 -23.92 -25.47 -9.56
C PRO A 413 -23.55 -24.79 -10.86
N ASN A 414 -23.74 -23.47 -10.94
CA ASN A 414 -23.47 -22.68 -12.13
C ASN A 414 -23.05 -21.27 -11.75
N PRO A 415 -21.85 -21.09 -11.21
CA PRO A 415 -21.38 -19.80 -10.73
C PRO A 415 -21.40 -18.69 -11.79
N ALA A 416 -21.11 -19.02 -13.03
CA ALA A 416 -21.14 -18.07 -14.14
C ALA A 416 -22.53 -17.51 -14.47
N GLN A 417 -23.57 -18.10 -13.94
CA GLN A 417 -24.97 -17.65 -14.05
C GLN A 417 -25.62 -17.75 -12.66
N PRO A 418 -25.23 -16.86 -11.74
CA PRO A 418 -25.67 -16.95 -10.37
C PRO A 418 -27.17 -16.73 -10.21
N VAL A 419 -27.71 -17.22 -9.12
CA VAL A 419 -29.06 -16.96 -8.65
C VAL A 419 -28.98 -15.80 -7.66
N SER A 420 -29.61 -14.68 -7.98
CA SER A 420 -29.69 -13.53 -7.09
C SER A 420 -31.17 -13.27 -6.73
N HIS A 421 -31.46 -13.08 -5.45
CA HIS A 421 -32.82 -12.71 -4.99
C HIS A 421 -33.19 -11.29 -5.45
N LEU A 422 -32.21 -10.48 -5.86
CA LEU A 422 -32.43 -9.18 -6.49
C LEU A 422 -32.89 -9.30 -7.95
N GLY A 423 -32.79 -10.49 -8.55
CA GLY A 423 -33.13 -10.75 -9.94
C GLY A 423 -32.03 -10.38 -10.93
N ASN A 424 -30.82 -10.04 -10.44
CA ASN A 424 -29.67 -9.75 -11.30
C ASN A 424 -29.20 -11.00 -12.04
N THR A 425 -28.66 -10.81 -13.25
CA THR A 425 -28.16 -11.88 -14.11
C THR A 425 -26.90 -11.45 -14.84
N THR A 426 -26.05 -12.39 -15.19
CA THR A 426 -24.83 -12.16 -15.98
C THR A 426 -25.09 -12.36 -17.47
N LYS A 427 -24.37 -11.59 -18.31
CA LYS A 427 -24.40 -11.72 -19.80
C LYS A 427 -23.34 -12.72 -20.27
N PRO A 428 -23.49 -13.26 -21.50
CA PRO A 428 -22.45 -14.09 -22.13
C PRO A 428 -21.16 -13.34 -22.44
N PHE A 429 -21.27 -12.08 -22.82
CA PHE A 429 -20.19 -11.20 -23.21
C PHE A 429 -20.31 -9.82 -22.56
N TYR A 430 -19.16 -9.18 -22.29
CA TYR A 430 -19.08 -7.80 -21.89
C TYR A 430 -17.97 -7.10 -22.69
N LEU A 431 -18.26 -5.94 -23.23
CA LEU A 431 -17.30 -5.00 -23.82
C LEU A 431 -17.04 -3.83 -22.85
N ASP A 432 -17.96 -3.62 -21.95
CA ASP A 432 -17.96 -2.55 -20.95
C ASP A 432 -18.46 -3.15 -19.65
N LEU A 433 -17.57 -3.23 -18.67
CA LEU A 433 -17.85 -3.71 -17.32
C LEU A 433 -18.40 -2.61 -16.43
N SER A 434 -18.10 -1.33 -16.70
CA SER A 434 -18.61 -0.19 -15.94
C SER A 434 -20.15 -0.08 -16.01
N ALA A 435 -20.75 -0.66 -17.05
CA ALA A 435 -22.21 -0.73 -17.17
C ALA A 435 -22.87 -1.75 -16.22
N ILE A 436 -22.09 -2.57 -15.50
CA ILE A 436 -22.62 -3.56 -14.57
C ILE A 436 -22.98 -2.88 -13.25
N ASP A 437 -22.13 -1.97 -12.80
CA ASP A 437 -22.36 -1.11 -11.65
C ASP A 437 -22.11 0.35 -12.07
N PRO A 438 -23.14 1.10 -12.45
CA PRO A 438 -22.99 2.47 -12.89
C PRO A 438 -22.66 3.46 -11.75
N GLU A 439 -22.82 3.05 -10.49
CA GLU A 439 -22.49 3.84 -9.30
C GLU A 439 -21.02 3.70 -8.93
N LYS A 440 -20.37 2.58 -9.30
CA LYS A 440 -18.96 2.33 -9.05
C LYS A 440 -18.14 2.56 -10.31
N VAL A 441 -17.51 3.67 -10.31
CA VAL A 441 -16.24 3.94 -10.96
C VAL A 441 -16.20 3.77 -12.47
N HIS A 442 -16.09 4.86 -13.12
CA HIS A 442 -15.47 4.90 -14.44
C HIS A 442 -14.03 4.39 -14.31
N ASN A 443 -13.84 3.11 -14.62
CA ASN A 443 -12.52 2.55 -14.78
C ASN A 443 -12.29 2.28 -16.28
N PRO A 444 -11.38 3.01 -16.95
CA PRO A 444 -11.13 2.83 -18.39
C PRO A 444 -10.58 1.43 -18.70
N LEU A 445 -10.04 0.70 -17.72
CA LEU A 445 -9.61 -0.68 -17.87
C LEU A 445 -10.79 -1.65 -17.99
N SER A 446 -11.97 -1.23 -17.57
CA SER A 446 -13.21 -2.00 -17.64
C SER A 446 -13.96 -1.80 -18.98
N ASP A 447 -13.57 -0.83 -19.81
CA ASP A 447 -14.15 -0.59 -21.15
C ASP A 447 -13.16 -0.96 -22.25
N PHE A 448 -13.43 -2.06 -22.94
CA PHE A 448 -12.60 -2.56 -24.04
C PHE A 448 -12.90 -1.88 -25.38
N ARG A 449 -13.85 -0.95 -25.40
CA ARG A 449 -14.18 -0.16 -26.58
C ARG A 449 -13.24 1.03 -26.68
N PHE A 450 -12.99 1.49 -27.87
CA PHE A 450 -12.22 2.69 -28.17
C PHE A 450 -12.75 3.37 -29.43
N ALA A 451 -12.50 4.66 -29.56
CA ALA A 451 -12.99 5.46 -30.67
C ALA A 451 -12.02 5.52 -31.87
N VAL A 452 -10.72 5.35 -31.62
CA VAL A 452 -9.66 5.51 -32.62
C VAL A 452 -8.64 4.39 -32.56
N SER A 453 -8.08 4.02 -33.70
CA SER A 453 -6.99 3.05 -33.84
C SER A 453 -5.74 3.71 -34.43
N TYR A 454 -4.58 3.35 -33.89
CA TYR A 454 -3.26 3.84 -34.31
C TYR A 454 -2.41 2.78 -35.01
N GLY A 455 -3.00 1.65 -35.39
CA GLY A 455 -2.26 0.62 -36.11
C GLY A 455 -3.11 -0.46 -36.78
N ASP A 456 -2.46 -1.19 -37.70
CA ASP A 456 -2.95 -2.43 -38.33
C ASP A 456 -1.82 -3.48 -38.23
N PRO A 457 -2.05 -4.64 -37.58
CA PRO A 457 -3.33 -5.16 -37.05
C PRO A 457 -3.79 -4.43 -35.75
N GLN A 458 -5.11 -4.20 -35.64
CA GLN A 458 -5.72 -3.61 -34.45
C GLN A 458 -6.16 -4.70 -33.45
N PRO A 459 -5.59 -4.81 -32.25
CA PRO A 459 -6.08 -5.72 -31.23
C PRO A 459 -7.46 -5.28 -30.71
N VAL A 460 -8.36 -6.24 -30.56
CA VAL A 460 -9.69 -6.05 -30.01
C VAL A 460 -9.98 -7.16 -29.02
N GLN A 461 -10.69 -6.87 -27.94
CA GLN A 461 -10.96 -7.87 -26.92
C GLN A 461 -12.39 -7.79 -26.39
N VAL A 462 -12.80 -8.88 -25.73
CA VAL A 462 -14.10 -9.01 -25.08
C VAL A 462 -13.94 -9.91 -23.86
N LEU A 463 -14.63 -9.58 -22.78
CA LEU A 463 -14.81 -10.52 -21.69
C LEU A 463 -15.89 -11.53 -22.08
N ALA A 464 -15.57 -12.81 -22.04
CA ALA A 464 -16.42 -13.89 -22.48
C ALA A 464 -16.57 -14.97 -21.41
N ARG A 465 -17.81 -15.42 -21.19
CA ARG A 465 -18.05 -16.54 -20.27
C ARG A 465 -17.36 -17.79 -20.81
N ARG A 466 -16.60 -18.52 -19.98
CA ARG A 466 -15.85 -19.72 -20.38
C ARG A 466 -16.74 -20.81 -20.98
N SER A 467 -17.99 -20.94 -20.51
CA SER A 467 -18.95 -21.93 -21.01
C SER A 467 -19.38 -21.72 -22.46
N LEU A 468 -19.08 -20.57 -23.09
CA LEU A 468 -19.33 -20.35 -24.51
C LEU A 468 -18.43 -21.19 -25.43
N GLY A 469 -17.31 -21.72 -24.90
CA GLY A 469 -16.34 -22.45 -25.70
C GLY A 469 -15.57 -21.51 -26.66
N ALA A 470 -15.48 -21.86 -27.93
CA ALA A 470 -14.79 -21.04 -28.92
C ALA A 470 -15.51 -19.71 -29.14
N VAL A 471 -14.74 -18.63 -29.15
CA VAL A 471 -15.18 -17.27 -29.48
C VAL A 471 -14.55 -16.84 -30.78
N THR A 472 -15.33 -16.21 -31.65
CA THR A 472 -14.89 -15.74 -32.97
C THR A 472 -15.07 -14.23 -33.05
N LEU A 473 -14.01 -13.51 -33.42
CA LEU A 473 -14.09 -12.11 -33.80
C LEU A 473 -14.86 -11.94 -35.13
N LYS A 474 -15.75 -10.97 -35.18
CA LYS A 474 -16.45 -10.51 -36.38
C LYS A 474 -16.21 -9.03 -36.57
N TYR A 475 -15.98 -8.60 -37.81
CA TYR A 475 -15.84 -7.19 -38.11
C TYR A 475 -16.26 -6.82 -39.52
N GLN A 476 -16.56 -5.53 -39.73
CA GLN A 476 -16.87 -4.93 -41.03
C GLN A 476 -16.10 -3.63 -41.18
N ILE A 477 -15.44 -3.46 -42.32
CA ILE A 477 -14.75 -2.21 -42.72
C ILE A 477 -15.69 -1.46 -43.65
N ASN A 478 -16.02 -0.19 -43.31
CA ASN A 478 -16.86 0.71 -44.12
C ASN A 478 -18.20 0.10 -44.56
N GLY A 479 -18.82 -0.73 -43.72
CA GLY A 479 -20.07 -1.42 -44.00
C GLY A 479 -19.95 -2.52 -45.10
N GLY A 480 -18.73 -2.92 -45.49
CA GLY A 480 -18.45 -4.00 -46.44
C GLY A 480 -18.85 -5.38 -45.91
N PRO A 481 -18.42 -6.47 -46.56
CA PRO A 481 -18.69 -7.83 -46.09
C PRO A 481 -18.19 -8.10 -44.69
N VAL A 482 -18.96 -8.91 -43.95
CA VAL A 482 -18.53 -9.38 -42.60
C VAL A 482 -17.29 -10.26 -42.74
N GLN A 483 -16.26 -9.93 -42.07
CA GLN A 483 -15.05 -10.72 -41.92
C GLN A 483 -15.04 -11.44 -40.57
N SER A 484 -14.21 -12.48 -40.46
CA SER A 484 -14.10 -13.30 -39.24
C SER A 484 -12.64 -13.57 -38.97
N GLY A 485 -12.24 -13.41 -37.72
CA GLY A 485 -10.91 -13.73 -37.19
C GLY A 485 -10.95 -14.69 -36.01
N PRO A 486 -9.89 -15.46 -35.76
CA PRO A 486 -9.77 -16.22 -34.53
C PRO A 486 -9.57 -15.31 -33.33
N THR A 487 -9.91 -15.81 -32.14
CA THR A 487 -9.51 -15.22 -30.88
C THR A 487 -8.73 -16.23 -30.04
N SER A 488 -7.86 -15.75 -29.20
CA SER A 488 -7.19 -16.52 -28.16
C SER A 488 -7.48 -15.91 -26.80
N GLU A 489 -7.38 -16.73 -25.76
CA GLU A 489 -7.44 -16.25 -24.39
C GLU A 489 -6.22 -15.34 -24.14
N TRP A 490 -6.46 -14.19 -23.53
CA TRP A 490 -5.43 -13.23 -23.20
C TRP A 490 -5.03 -13.40 -21.73
N ASN A 491 -3.79 -13.80 -21.51
CA ASN A 491 -3.21 -14.05 -20.20
C ASN A 491 -2.04 -13.11 -19.88
N GLY A 492 -2.00 -11.95 -20.55
CA GLY A 492 -0.99 -10.92 -20.32
C GLY A 492 -1.52 -9.79 -19.45
N GLY A 493 -0.63 -8.93 -18.99
CA GLY A 493 -1.02 -7.70 -18.33
C GLY A 493 -1.15 -7.75 -16.81
N GLU A 494 -0.47 -8.70 -16.13
CA GLU A 494 -0.57 -8.85 -14.68
C GLU A 494 0.77 -8.59 -13.96
N ARG A 495 1.63 -7.72 -14.47
CA ARG A 495 2.93 -7.48 -13.82
C ARG A 495 2.82 -7.12 -12.33
N PHE A 496 1.83 -6.29 -12.00
CA PHE A 496 1.53 -5.85 -10.63
C PHE A 496 0.09 -6.14 -10.21
N GLY A 497 -0.63 -6.96 -10.97
CA GLY A 497 -2.03 -7.27 -10.74
C GLY A 497 -2.34 -8.76 -10.88
N ASP A 498 -3.61 -9.06 -11.05
CA ASP A 498 -4.15 -10.38 -11.36
C ASP A 498 -5.46 -10.24 -12.15
N LEU A 499 -5.72 -11.08 -13.15
CA LEU A 499 -6.97 -11.06 -13.92
C LEU A 499 -8.17 -11.65 -13.18
N GLY A 500 -7.93 -12.58 -12.26
CA GLY A 500 -9.01 -13.28 -11.57
C GLY A 500 -10.00 -13.92 -12.53
N ASP A 501 -9.55 -14.76 -13.45
CA ASP A 501 -10.32 -15.25 -14.61
C ASP A 501 -10.89 -16.67 -14.44
N VAL A 502 -11.69 -16.92 -13.41
CA VAL A 502 -12.20 -18.27 -13.11
C VAL A 502 -13.34 -18.73 -14.06
N TYR A 503 -14.40 -17.95 -14.16
CA TYR A 503 -15.61 -18.29 -14.94
C TYR A 503 -15.77 -17.44 -16.20
N TYR A 504 -15.15 -16.28 -16.23
CA TYR A 504 -14.98 -15.44 -17.40
C TYR A 504 -13.51 -15.40 -17.79
N ARG A 505 -13.24 -14.95 -19.01
CA ARG A 505 -11.89 -14.77 -19.54
C ARG A 505 -11.88 -13.70 -20.59
N ILE A 506 -10.77 -13.02 -20.75
CA ILE A 506 -10.56 -12.05 -21.83
C ILE A 506 -10.19 -12.82 -23.11
N MET A 507 -10.94 -12.61 -24.18
CA MET A 507 -10.66 -13.15 -25.49
C MET A 507 -10.19 -12.02 -26.41
N ARG A 508 -8.97 -12.13 -26.95
CA ARG A 508 -8.35 -11.13 -27.83
C ARG A 508 -8.22 -11.66 -29.25
N GLY A 509 -8.58 -10.83 -30.24
CA GLY A 509 -8.37 -11.05 -31.66
C GLY A 509 -7.81 -9.83 -32.32
N SER A 510 -7.57 -9.86 -33.64
CA SER A 510 -7.06 -8.73 -34.39
C SER A 510 -7.89 -8.45 -35.64
N VAL A 511 -8.26 -7.21 -35.83
CA VAL A 511 -8.77 -6.68 -37.10
C VAL A 511 -7.57 -6.38 -37.99
N THR A 512 -7.67 -6.69 -39.30
CA THR A 512 -6.61 -6.46 -40.26
C THR A 512 -7.17 -5.89 -41.57
N GLY A 513 -6.31 -5.19 -42.32
CA GLY A 513 -6.63 -4.67 -43.63
C GLY A 513 -7.40 -3.36 -43.60
N THR A 514 -7.18 -2.55 -42.58
CA THR A 514 -7.70 -1.19 -42.47
C THR A 514 -6.76 -0.18 -43.15
N SER A 515 -7.27 0.99 -43.42
CA SER A 515 -6.53 2.15 -43.88
C SER A 515 -6.99 3.41 -43.15
N PRO A 516 -6.15 4.45 -43.01
CA PRO A 516 -6.53 5.68 -42.36
C PRO A 516 -7.82 6.28 -42.89
N GLY A 517 -8.78 6.53 -41.99
CA GLY A 517 -10.15 7.01 -42.32
C GLY A 517 -11.19 5.90 -42.38
N ASP A 518 -10.81 4.62 -42.35
CA ASP A 518 -11.77 3.53 -42.34
C ASP A 518 -12.57 3.49 -41.00
N ILE A 519 -13.87 3.22 -41.14
CA ILE A 519 -14.78 3.00 -40.04
C ILE A 519 -14.96 1.49 -39.89
N VAL A 520 -14.59 0.96 -38.72
CA VAL A 520 -14.62 -0.46 -38.42
C VAL A 520 -15.65 -0.76 -37.32
N LYS A 521 -16.58 -1.67 -37.64
CA LYS A 521 -17.54 -2.22 -36.68
C LYS A 521 -17.07 -3.59 -36.22
N VAL A 522 -17.03 -3.80 -34.90
CA VAL A 522 -16.51 -5.03 -34.26
C VAL A 522 -17.55 -5.65 -33.34
N TRP A 523 -17.64 -7.00 -33.30
CA TRP A 523 -18.39 -7.77 -32.31
C TRP A 523 -17.79 -9.19 -32.21
N PHE A 524 -18.25 -9.95 -31.22
CA PHE A 524 -17.78 -11.31 -30.96
C PHE A 524 -18.96 -12.29 -30.93
N GLU A 525 -18.73 -13.51 -31.40
CA GLU A 525 -19.72 -14.58 -31.43
C GLU A 525 -19.18 -15.85 -30.78
N GLY A 526 -20.01 -16.55 -29.99
CA GLY A 526 -19.65 -17.83 -29.36
C GLY A 526 -20.83 -18.45 -28.65
N GLY A 527 -20.90 -19.78 -28.57
CA GLY A 527 -21.95 -20.51 -27.89
C GLY A 527 -23.40 -20.19 -28.32
N GLY A 528 -23.61 -19.69 -29.53
CA GLY A 528 -24.91 -19.23 -30.02
C GLY A 528 -25.30 -17.80 -29.56
N SER A 529 -24.44 -17.08 -28.90
CA SER A 529 -24.63 -15.71 -28.47
C SER A 529 -23.69 -14.76 -29.23
N ALA A 530 -24.00 -13.47 -29.21
CA ALA A 530 -23.14 -12.40 -29.74
C ALA A 530 -23.01 -11.28 -28.70
N SER A 531 -21.86 -10.60 -28.74
CA SER A 531 -21.68 -9.35 -27.98
C SER A 531 -22.42 -8.20 -28.64
N ASP A 532 -22.63 -7.12 -27.89
CA ASP A 532 -22.93 -5.82 -28.47
C ASP A 532 -21.78 -5.42 -29.40
N PRO A 533 -22.07 -4.68 -30.51
CA PRO A 533 -21.02 -4.18 -31.37
C PRO A 533 -20.49 -2.83 -30.88
N PHE A 534 -19.21 -2.53 -31.18
CA PHE A 534 -18.68 -1.17 -31.12
C PHE A 534 -18.07 -0.74 -32.45
N THR A 535 -17.75 0.53 -32.59
CA THR A 535 -17.20 1.09 -33.83
C THR A 535 -16.04 2.02 -33.50
N TYR A 536 -14.94 1.91 -34.26
CA TYR A 536 -13.81 2.82 -34.18
C TYR A 536 -13.39 3.34 -35.58
N THR A 537 -12.58 4.38 -35.61
CA THR A 537 -11.99 4.91 -36.84
C THR A 537 -10.47 4.65 -36.85
N ALA A 538 -9.97 4.03 -37.90
CA ALA A 538 -8.53 3.93 -38.14
C ALA A 538 -7.96 5.34 -38.42
N ARG A 539 -7.01 5.81 -37.64
CA ARG A 539 -6.43 7.16 -37.78
C ARG A 539 -5.01 7.16 -38.27
N VAL A 540 -4.18 6.33 -37.70
CA VAL A 540 -2.74 6.24 -37.97
C VAL A 540 -2.41 4.81 -38.28
N GLU A 541 -1.60 4.59 -39.29
CA GLU A 541 -0.98 3.31 -39.62
C GLU A 541 0.48 3.59 -39.94
N SER A 542 1.33 3.41 -38.95
CA SER A 542 2.77 3.61 -39.11
C SER A 542 3.54 2.38 -38.61
N SER A 543 4.79 2.30 -39.00
CA SER A 543 5.71 1.30 -38.44
C SER A 543 6.57 1.89 -37.32
N ASN A 544 6.15 3.03 -36.76
CA ASN A 544 6.87 3.66 -35.67
C ASN A 544 6.74 2.80 -34.41
N ARG A 545 7.81 2.70 -33.65
CA ARG A 545 7.87 1.94 -32.39
C ARG A 545 7.67 2.81 -31.15
N VAL A 546 7.64 4.14 -31.35
CA VAL A 546 7.57 5.15 -30.28
C VAL A 546 6.35 6.02 -30.47
N LEU A 547 5.61 6.24 -29.40
CA LEU A 547 4.56 7.23 -29.28
C LEU A 547 5.02 8.38 -28.38
N VAL A 548 4.79 9.62 -28.80
CA VAL A 548 4.86 10.78 -27.93
C VAL A 548 3.45 11.11 -27.47
N LEU A 549 3.16 10.88 -26.19
CA LEU A 549 1.92 11.27 -25.51
C LEU A 549 2.12 12.71 -25.00
N ALA A 550 1.59 13.65 -25.76
CA ALA A 550 1.65 15.08 -25.49
C ALA A 550 0.46 15.45 -24.58
N ALA A 551 0.71 15.47 -23.28
CA ALA A 551 -0.30 15.72 -22.25
C ALA A 551 -0.22 17.14 -21.66
N GLU A 552 0.55 18.05 -22.28
CA GLU A 552 0.54 19.47 -21.87
C GLU A 552 -0.78 20.13 -22.24
N ASP A 553 -1.27 21.02 -21.37
CA ASP A 553 -2.45 21.84 -21.65
C ASP A 553 -2.04 23.14 -22.36
N TYR A 554 -2.32 23.25 -23.65
CA TYR A 554 -2.12 24.47 -24.42
C TYR A 554 -3.43 25.16 -24.82
N THR A 555 -4.58 24.60 -24.45
CA THR A 555 -5.91 25.17 -24.79
C THR A 555 -6.55 25.93 -23.64
N GLY A 556 -6.04 25.82 -22.41
CA GLY A 556 -6.35 26.86 -21.49
C GLY A 556 -6.77 26.55 -20.07
N ILE A 557 -6.19 25.60 -19.36
CA ILE A 557 -6.56 25.31 -17.98
C ILE A 557 -5.38 25.26 -17.04
N SER A 558 -4.19 24.92 -17.52
CA SER A 558 -2.99 24.89 -16.71
C SER A 558 -2.74 26.22 -15.99
N PRO A 559 -2.27 26.18 -14.71
CA PRO A 559 -1.92 27.41 -13.99
C PRO A 559 -0.87 28.27 -14.69
N VAL A 560 -0.05 27.69 -15.54
CA VAL A 560 1.09 28.35 -16.21
C VAL A 560 0.94 28.33 -17.72
N TYR A 561 -0.26 28.04 -18.21
CA TYR A 561 -0.45 27.78 -19.62
C TYR A 561 -0.18 28.99 -20.54
N LYS A 562 0.29 28.69 -21.73
CA LYS A 562 0.36 29.63 -22.83
C LYS A 562 -0.57 29.12 -23.93
N LYS A 563 -1.68 29.83 -24.17
CA LYS A 563 -2.58 29.45 -25.24
C LYS A 563 -1.87 29.56 -26.58
N THR A 564 -1.80 28.44 -27.28
CA THR A 564 -1.19 28.32 -28.60
C THR A 564 -2.06 27.45 -29.50
N ASP A 565 -1.67 27.34 -30.79
CA ASP A 565 -2.39 26.49 -31.76
C ASP A 565 -1.93 25.02 -31.73
N GLY A 566 -1.06 24.65 -30.77
CA GLY A 566 -0.53 23.29 -30.60
C GLY A 566 0.44 23.20 -29.42
N PRO A 567 0.93 22.00 -29.07
CA PRO A 567 1.79 21.78 -27.92
C PRO A 567 3.07 22.63 -27.96
N ASN A 568 3.36 23.33 -26.86
CA ASN A 568 4.51 24.25 -26.78
C ASN A 568 5.85 23.53 -26.78
N TYR A 569 5.90 22.32 -26.23
CA TYR A 569 7.15 21.61 -25.98
C TYR A 569 7.35 20.36 -26.88
N LEU A 570 6.38 19.96 -27.66
CA LEU A 570 6.43 18.75 -28.50
C LEU A 570 7.67 18.70 -29.41
N SER A 571 8.10 19.84 -29.98
CA SER A 571 9.24 19.89 -30.87
C SER A 571 10.54 19.45 -30.20
N TYR A 572 10.73 19.69 -28.90
CA TYR A 572 11.92 19.25 -28.17
C TYR A 572 12.07 17.73 -28.15
N TYR A 573 10.95 17.02 -28.06
CA TYR A 573 10.88 15.54 -28.03
C TYR A 573 11.06 14.95 -29.41
N VAL A 574 10.26 15.41 -30.40
CA VAL A 574 10.33 14.87 -31.75
C VAL A 574 11.65 15.19 -32.44
N ASP A 575 12.24 16.37 -32.24
CA ASP A 575 13.55 16.73 -32.79
C ASP A 575 14.66 15.88 -32.18
N ALA A 576 14.63 15.62 -30.88
CA ALA A 576 15.59 14.78 -30.20
C ALA A 576 15.48 13.31 -30.64
N LEU A 577 14.28 12.79 -30.86
CA LEU A 577 14.05 11.47 -31.46
C LEU A 577 14.60 11.41 -32.87
N ALA A 578 14.25 12.39 -33.73
CA ALA A 578 14.71 12.45 -35.13
C ALA A 578 16.25 12.53 -35.23
N ALA A 579 16.90 13.26 -34.31
CA ALA A 579 18.35 13.34 -34.25
C ALA A 579 19.01 11.99 -33.95
N ASN A 580 18.29 11.08 -33.30
CA ASN A 580 18.71 9.70 -33.04
C ASN A 580 18.19 8.69 -34.08
N GLY A 581 17.61 9.18 -35.19
CA GLY A 581 17.09 8.34 -36.28
C GLY A 581 15.79 7.59 -35.91
N ILE A 582 15.06 8.07 -34.89
CA ILE A 582 13.80 7.48 -34.40
C ILE A 582 12.65 8.36 -34.90
N SER A 583 11.72 7.74 -35.61
CA SER A 583 10.42 8.34 -35.95
C SER A 583 9.41 7.96 -34.88
N ALA A 584 8.53 8.89 -34.52
CA ALA A 584 7.47 8.68 -33.52
C ALA A 584 6.13 9.17 -34.07
N ASP A 585 5.05 8.55 -33.63
CA ASP A 585 3.72 9.09 -33.76
C ASP A 585 3.41 9.97 -32.53
N VAL A 586 2.37 10.80 -32.64
CA VAL A 586 2.00 11.72 -31.57
C VAL A 586 0.53 11.51 -31.22
N TYR A 587 0.27 11.32 -29.93
CA TYR A 587 -1.06 11.45 -29.37
C TYR A 587 -1.11 12.77 -28.60
N ASP A 588 -1.78 13.76 -29.15
CA ASP A 588 -1.97 15.07 -28.57
C ASP A 588 -3.31 15.07 -27.81
N VAL A 589 -3.24 15.15 -26.48
CA VAL A 589 -4.42 15.05 -25.60
C VAL A 589 -5.41 16.18 -25.89
N ASP A 590 -4.92 17.41 -26.04
CA ASP A 590 -5.77 18.56 -26.37
C ASP A 590 -6.45 18.44 -27.72
N ALA A 591 -5.72 18.03 -28.76
CA ALA A 591 -6.26 17.79 -30.11
C ALA A 591 -7.24 16.61 -30.14
N ASN A 592 -7.17 15.68 -29.20
CA ASN A 592 -8.10 14.57 -29.01
C ASN A 592 -9.22 14.92 -28.01
N ALA A 593 -9.56 16.19 -27.87
CA ALA A 593 -10.64 16.70 -27.02
C ALA A 593 -10.44 16.36 -25.54
N ARG A 594 -9.19 16.37 -25.09
CA ARG A 594 -8.76 16.03 -23.71
C ARG A 594 -9.27 14.66 -23.28
N THR A 595 -8.90 13.67 -24.05
CA THR A 595 -9.24 12.27 -23.80
C THR A 595 -7.93 11.48 -23.62
N ALA A 596 -7.88 10.64 -22.61
CA ALA A 596 -6.76 9.72 -22.40
C ALA A 596 -6.60 8.73 -23.57
N PRO A 597 -5.37 8.31 -23.91
CA PRO A 597 -5.18 7.29 -24.95
C PRO A 597 -5.71 5.93 -24.45
N SER A 598 -6.50 5.24 -25.26
CA SER A 598 -6.92 3.89 -24.93
C SER A 598 -5.77 2.91 -25.05
N LEU A 599 -5.72 1.92 -24.16
CA LEU A 599 -4.73 0.85 -24.22
C LEU A 599 -4.73 0.17 -25.60
N LEU A 600 -5.87 -0.40 -26.01
CA LEU A 600 -5.94 -1.22 -27.23
C LEU A 600 -5.87 -0.39 -28.51
N GLY A 601 -6.57 0.75 -28.55
CA GLY A 601 -6.64 1.56 -29.78
C GLY A 601 -5.37 2.35 -30.06
N VAL A 602 -4.60 2.69 -29.03
CA VAL A 602 -3.44 3.59 -29.15
C VAL A 602 -2.16 2.97 -28.60
N LEU A 603 -2.06 2.75 -27.28
CA LEU A 603 -0.79 2.45 -26.62
C LEU A 603 -0.20 1.10 -27.05
N SER A 604 -1.04 0.08 -27.27
CA SER A 604 -0.62 -1.29 -27.62
C SER A 604 0.12 -1.42 -28.96
N HIS A 605 0.13 -0.35 -29.76
CA HIS A 605 0.84 -0.32 -31.04
C HIS A 605 2.32 0.08 -30.93
N TYR A 606 2.76 0.49 -29.74
CA TYR A 606 4.10 1.05 -29.54
C TYR A 606 4.89 0.25 -28.51
N ASP A 607 6.19 0.13 -28.76
CA ASP A 607 7.13 -0.52 -27.83
C ASP A 607 7.53 0.41 -26.68
N ALA A 608 7.51 1.73 -26.91
CA ALA A 608 7.80 2.73 -25.92
C ALA A 608 6.90 3.97 -26.06
N VAL A 609 6.51 4.54 -24.91
CA VAL A 609 5.75 5.78 -24.83
C VAL A 609 6.59 6.83 -24.13
N ILE A 610 6.63 8.04 -24.68
CA ILE A 610 7.15 9.23 -24.01
C ILE A 610 5.94 10.03 -23.55
N TRP A 611 5.66 10.05 -22.26
CA TRP A 611 4.58 10.82 -21.67
C TRP A 611 5.14 12.07 -21.01
N TYR A 612 4.86 13.22 -21.60
CA TYR A 612 5.30 14.49 -21.06
C TYR A 612 4.12 15.41 -20.76
N THR A 613 4.22 16.20 -19.67
CA THR A 613 3.17 17.11 -19.18
C THR A 613 3.52 18.59 -19.31
N GLY A 614 4.71 18.93 -19.80
CA GLY A 614 5.14 20.33 -19.95
C GLY A 614 5.14 21.08 -18.60
N ASP A 615 4.30 22.12 -18.51
CA ASP A 615 4.14 22.96 -17.33
C ASP A 615 3.11 22.43 -16.31
N ASP A 616 2.40 21.35 -16.63
CA ASP A 616 1.30 20.89 -15.82
C ASP A 616 1.74 19.97 -14.66
N VAL A 617 1.16 20.17 -13.50
CA VAL A 617 1.23 19.24 -12.38
C VAL A 617 0.38 18.02 -12.68
N LEU A 618 -0.84 18.24 -13.15
CA LEU A 618 -1.79 17.22 -13.56
C LEU A 618 -2.49 17.63 -14.86
N THR A 619 -2.84 16.65 -15.66
CA THR A 619 -3.74 16.87 -16.81
C THR A 619 -5.16 17.07 -16.30
N ARG A 620 -5.83 18.16 -16.70
CA ARG A 620 -7.16 18.56 -16.19
C ARG A 620 -8.21 18.55 -17.27
N ASP A 621 -9.46 18.28 -16.86
CA ASP A 621 -10.62 18.44 -17.71
C ASP A 621 -10.88 19.93 -18.00
N PRO A 622 -11.53 20.28 -19.13
CA PRO A 622 -11.88 21.65 -19.46
C PRO A 622 -12.71 22.34 -18.38
N GLY A 623 -12.29 23.50 -17.93
CA GLY A 623 -13.00 24.33 -16.95
C GLY A 623 -12.58 24.09 -15.50
N MET A 624 -11.71 23.13 -15.22
CA MET A 624 -11.19 22.91 -13.87
C MET A 624 -10.14 23.96 -13.49
N VAL A 625 -9.99 24.18 -12.20
CA VAL A 625 -9.03 25.16 -11.64
C VAL A 625 -7.73 24.47 -11.23
N ALA A 626 -6.67 25.28 -11.10
CA ALA A 626 -5.40 24.83 -10.58
C ALA A 626 -5.57 24.20 -9.17
N GLY A 627 -4.79 23.17 -8.87
CA GLY A 627 -4.81 22.49 -7.57
C GLY A 627 -5.86 21.40 -7.41
N THR A 628 -6.71 21.16 -8.44
CA THR A 628 -7.69 20.06 -8.45
C THR A 628 -7.23 18.92 -9.34
N ALA A 629 -7.56 17.68 -8.97
CA ALA A 629 -7.41 16.53 -9.82
C ALA A 629 -8.53 16.43 -10.85
N SER A 630 -8.38 15.56 -11.85
CA SER A 630 -9.40 15.34 -12.86
C SER A 630 -9.50 13.86 -13.22
N ARG A 631 -10.67 13.46 -13.70
CA ARG A 631 -10.89 12.15 -14.29
C ARG A 631 -9.90 11.85 -15.41
N LEU A 632 -9.55 12.85 -16.22
CA LEU A 632 -8.59 12.72 -17.32
C LEU A 632 -7.21 12.27 -16.80
N ALA A 633 -6.72 12.86 -15.70
CA ALA A 633 -5.45 12.45 -15.09
C ALA A 633 -5.49 10.98 -14.62
N ASN A 634 -6.58 10.58 -13.95
CA ASN A 634 -6.79 9.20 -13.53
C ASN A 634 -6.85 8.23 -14.73
N ASP A 635 -7.59 8.59 -15.78
CA ASP A 635 -7.70 7.76 -16.99
C ASP A 635 -6.35 7.60 -17.71
N GLU A 636 -5.51 8.64 -17.75
CA GLU A 636 -4.14 8.56 -18.28
C GLU A 636 -3.28 7.63 -17.46
N ILE A 637 -3.29 7.76 -16.11
CA ILE A 637 -2.55 6.89 -15.20
C ILE A 637 -2.95 5.43 -15.42
N LEU A 638 -4.24 5.13 -15.40
CA LEU A 638 -4.75 3.77 -15.56
C LEU A 638 -4.43 3.17 -16.95
N ALA A 639 -4.56 3.96 -18.01
CA ALA A 639 -4.23 3.51 -19.37
C ALA A 639 -2.72 3.18 -19.48
N VAL A 640 -1.85 4.02 -18.93
CA VAL A 640 -0.40 3.79 -18.94
C VAL A 640 -0.02 2.64 -18.00
N ARG A 641 -0.67 2.50 -16.83
CA ARG A 641 -0.51 1.34 -15.93
C ARG A 641 -0.81 0.03 -16.66
N ALA A 642 -1.93 -0.04 -17.36
CA ALA A 642 -2.30 -1.21 -18.16
C ALA A 642 -1.30 -1.50 -19.28
N TYR A 643 -0.81 -0.45 -19.95
CA TYR A 643 0.23 -0.58 -20.98
C TYR A 643 1.55 -1.15 -20.40
N LEU A 644 1.97 -0.69 -19.24
CA LEU A 644 3.16 -1.21 -18.55
C LEU A 644 2.96 -2.65 -18.08
N ASN A 645 1.76 -2.99 -17.59
CA ASN A 645 1.39 -4.36 -17.20
C ASN A 645 1.50 -5.32 -18.40
N GLU A 646 1.17 -4.87 -19.61
CA GLU A 646 1.32 -5.67 -20.84
C GLU A 646 2.75 -5.68 -21.41
N GLY A 647 3.73 -5.14 -20.68
CA GLY A 647 5.14 -5.12 -21.07
C GLY A 647 5.56 -3.92 -21.90
N GLY A 648 4.74 -2.89 -21.96
CA GLY A 648 5.09 -1.59 -22.52
C GLY A 648 6.22 -0.89 -21.75
N ARG A 649 6.81 0.14 -22.33
CA ARG A 649 7.92 0.89 -21.71
C ARG A 649 7.69 2.39 -21.77
N LEU A 650 8.13 3.11 -20.74
CA LEU A 650 7.74 4.50 -20.52
C LEU A 650 8.95 5.40 -20.23
N LEU A 651 8.97 6.56 -20.86
CA LEU A 651 9.68 7.75 -20.37
C LEU A 651 8.61 8.74 -19.84
N ARG A 652 8.57 8.97 -18.52
CA ARG A 652 7.74 10.00 -17.88
C ARG A 652 8.59 11.24 -17.65
N THR A 653 8.11 12.41 -18.06
CA THR A 653 8.88 13.66 -17.98
C THR A 653 7.98 14.87 -17.99
N GLY A 654 8.42 15.96 -17.44
CA GLY A 654 7.72 17.25 -17.35
C GLY A 654 8.28 18.07 -16.21
N LYS A 655 7.95 19.31 -16.14
CA LYS A 655 8.41 20.22 -15.08
C LYS A 655 7.95 19.75 -13.69
N TYR A 656 6.71 19.27 -13.61
CA TYR A 656 6.08 18.79 -12.39
C TYR A 656 5.57 17.35 -12.51
N ALA A 657 6.08 16.59 -13.49
CA ALA A 657 5.56 15.25 -13.76
C ALA A 657 5.62 14.36 -12.52
N GLY A 658 4.49 13.76 -12.15
CA GLY A 658 4.34 12.84 -11.04
C GLY A 658 4.14 13.50 -9.67
N LEU A 659 4.33 14.81 -9.53
CA LEU A 659 4.15 15.47 -8.23
C LEU A 659 2.68 15.49 -7.80
N GLY A 660 1.75 15.55 -8.74
CA GLY A 660 0.32 15.53 -8.45
C GLY A 660 -0.14 14.22 -7.83
N GLU A 661 0.42 13.12 -8.25
CA GLU A 661 0.15 11.80 -7.68
C GLU A 661 0.70 11.67 -6.25
N ALA A 662 1.82 12.33 -5.96
CA ALA A 662 2.43 12.33 -4.63
C ALA A 662 1.79 13.33 -3.67
N ASP A 663 1.23 14.44 -4.16
CA ASP A 663 0.63 15.49 -3.34
C ASP A 663 -0.78 15.14 -2.83
N GLY A 664 -1.31 13.96 -3.18
CA GLY A 664 -2.62 13.52 -2.71
C GLY A 664 -3.79 14.32 -3.30
N TYR A 665 -3.69 14.74 -4.56
CA TYR A 665 -4.83 15.34 -5.25
C TYR A 665 -6.00 14.37 -5.30
N GLU A 666 -7.18 14.82 -4.89
CA GLU A 666 -8.40 14.03 -4.82
C GLU A 666 -9.31 14.30 -6.02
N PHE A 667 -10.00 13.28 -6.45
CA PHE A 667 -10.96 13.31 -7.53
C PHE A 667 -12.16 12.44 -7.20
N ASN A 668 -13.37 12.96 -7.42
CA ASN A 668 -14.57 12.18 -7.20
C ASN A 668 -14.85 11.28 -8.41
N LEU A 669 -14.66 10.01 -8.24
CA LEU A 669 -14.81 9.01 -9.30
C LEU A 669 -16.26 8.82 -9.72
N GLU A 670 -17.22 8.97 -8.82
CA GLU A 670 -18.65 8.76 -9.08
C GLU A 670 -19.24 9.92 -9.88
N THR A 671 -19.01 11.15 -9.44
CA THR A 671 -19.65 12.34 -9.99
C THR A 671 -18.84 13.01 -11.09
N ASN A 672 -17.60 12.61 -11.31
CA ASN A 672 -16.64 13.28 -12.19
C ASN A 672 -16.45 14.76 -11.80
N ALA A 673 -16.57 15.06 -10.52
CA ALA A 673 -16.41 16.42 -10.00
C ALA A 673 -15.04 16.59 -9.34
N PRO A 674 -14.41 17.79 -9.45
CA PRO A 674 -13.21 18.06 -8.68
C PRO A 674 -13.53 18.06 -7.20
N CYS A 675 -12.69 17.44 -6.40
CA CYS A 675 -12.74 17.56 -4.95
C CYS A 675 -12.12 18.88 -4.53
N ASN A 676 -12.70 19.51 -3.50
CA ASN A 676 -12.16 20.73 -2.96
C ASN A 676 -11.05 20.38 -1.96
N PRO A 677 -9.78 20.75 -2.19
CA PRO A 677 -8.71 20.45 -1.26
C PRO A 677 -8.85 21.09 0.13
N ASP A 678 -9.76 22.09 0.26
CA ASP A 678 -10.08 22.71 1.55
C ASP A 678 -11.34 22.10 2.22
N ASP A 679 -12.03 21.19 1.56
CA ASP A 679 -13.22 20.49 2.03
C ASP A 679 -12.90 18.99 2.09
N MET A 680 -12.09 18.63 3.04
CA MET A 680 -11.68 17.25 3.27
C MET A 680 -12.89 16.43 3.73
N GLY A 681 -13.21 15.36 2.98
CA GLY A 681 -14.32 14.47 3.28
C GLY A 681 -15.58 14.71 2.45
N GLN A 682 -15.45 15.15 1.21
CA GLN A 682 -16.54 15.00 0.24
C GLN A 682 -16.70 13.49 -0.07
N ASP A 683 -17.95 12.99 -0.01
CA ASP A 683 -18.26 11.60 -0.37
C ASP A 683 -17.71 11.25 -1.75
N GLY A 684 -17.06 10.10 -1.89
CA GLY A 684 -16.53 9.59 -3.14
C GLY A 684 -15.22 10.23 -3.64
N CYS A 685 -14.57 11.09 -2.87
CA CYS A 685 -13.29 11.68 -3.24
C CYS A 685 -12.13 10.71 -2.95
N GLU A 686 -11.39 10.34 -3.99
CA GLU A 686 -10.26 9.43 -3.92
C GLU A 686 -8.95 10.13 -4.30
N PRO A 687 -7.83 9.85 -3.65
CA PRO A 687 -6.55 10.35 -4.09
C PRO A 687 -6.18 9.75 -5.45
N LEU A 688 -5.51 10.53 -6.29
CA LEU A 688 -4.88 9.97 -7.49
C LEU A 688 -3.86 8.91 -7.07
N GLN A 689 -3.69 7.90 -7.93
CA GLN A 689 -2.94 6.69 -7.65
C GLN A 689 -1.44 6.95 -7.39
N ASN A 690 -1.06 7.18 -6.14
CA ASN A 690 0.33 7.34 -5.74
C ASN A 690 1.14 6.04 -5.87
N ASP A 691 0.48 4.87 -5.80
CA ASP A 691 1.08 3.57 -6.07
C ASP A 691 1.64 3.49 -7.50
N PHE A 692 1.07 4.22 -8.46
CA PHE A 692 1.63 4.32 -9.81
C PHE A 692 3.06 4.86 -9.80
N MET A 693 3.32 5.94 -9.05
CA MET A 693 4.67 6.48 -8.92
C MET A 693 5.61 5.48 -8.23
N GLN A 694 5.18 4.96 -7.11
CA GLN A 694 5.97 4.08 -6.24
C GLN A 694 6.33 2.76 -6.93
N TYR A 695 5.38 2.12 -7.60
CA TYR A 695 5.55 0.77 -8.12
C TYR A 695 5.92 0.74 -9.60
N TYR A 696 5.30 1.58 -10.42
CA TYR A 696 5.55 1.58 -11.87
C TYR A 696 6.67 2.53 -12.28
N LEU A 697 6.74 3.73 -11.69
CA LEU A 697 7.83 4.66 -11.94
C LEU A 697 9.06 4.38 -11.05
N GLY A 698 8.88 3.61 -9.98
CA GLY A 698 9.94 3.19 -9.08
C GLY A 698 10.51 4.30 -8.21
N ALA A 699 9.69 5.30 -7.84
CA ALA A 699 10.14 6.50 -7.20
C ALA A 699 9.19 6.97 -6.08
N TYR A 700 9.78 7.64 -5.08
CA TYR A 700 9.09 8.50 -4.13
C TYR A 700 9.62 9.92 -4.27
N VAL A 701 8.78 10.93 -4.11
CA VAL A 701 9.23 12.32 -4.09
C VAL A 701 10.09 12.52 -2.85
N TYR A 702 11.34 12.93 -3.05
CA TYR A 702 12.18 13.37 -1.97
C TYR A 702 12.03 14.88 -1.74
N ASN A 703 12.12 15.65 -2.82
CA ASN A 703 11.97 17.09 -2.77
C ASN A 703 11.27 17.57 -4.05
N ASP A 704 10.12 18.18 -3.90
CA ASP A 704 9.34 18.76 -5.00
C ASP A 704 10.04 19.96 -5.67
N ASP A 705 10.99 20.60 -4.98
CA ASP A 705 11.92 21.59 -5.53
C ASP A 705 13.37 21.15 -5.26
N ALA A 706 14.03 20.57 -6.26
CA ALA A 706 15.42 20.10 -6.15
C ALA A 706 16.42 21.23 -5.92
N GLY A 707 15.96 22.48 -5.92
CA GLY A 707 16.71 23.66 -5.58
C GLY A 707 17.54 24.24 -6.71
N THR A 708 17.99 25.44 -6.48
CA THR A 708 18.75 26.24 -7.44
C THR A 708 20.09 26.71 -6.86
N THR A 709 21.05 26.98 -7.76
CA THR A 709 22.30 27.64 -7.40
C THR A 709 22.03 29.03 -6.84
N ALA A 710 23.07 29.64 -6.21
CA ALA A 710 22.99 31.01 -5.71
C ALA A 710 22.61 32.09 -6.78
N ASN A 711 22.73 31.76 -8.05
CA ASN A 711 22.32 32.60 -9.18
C ASN A 711 20.90 32.31 -9.70
N GLY A 712 20.12 31.49 -9.00
CA GLY A 712 18.76 31.13 -9.38
C GLY A 712 18.66 30.22 -10.63
N LYS A 713 19.74 29.51 -10.96
CA LYS A 713 19.78 28.52 -12.03
C LYS A 713 19.66 27.13 -11.43
N LEU A 714 18.94 26.23 -12.05
CA LEU A 714 18.90 24.83 -11.62
C LEU A 714 20.30 24.23 -11.63
N TYR A 715 20.56 23.31 -10.70
CA TYR A 715 21.80 22.52 -10.69
C TYR A 715 21.94 21.69 -11.97
N ASP A 716 23.14 21.51 -12.44
CA ASP A 716 23.43 20.60 -13.53
C ASP A 716 23.13 19.15 -13.10
N VAL A 717 22.95 18.24 -14.05
CA VAL A 717 22.69 16.83 -13.77
C VAL A 717 23.85 15.98 -14.30
N VAL A 718 24.24 14.97 -13.50
CA VAL A 718 25.25 13.99 -13.86
C VAL A 718 24.66 12.58 -13.83
N GLY A 719 24.91 11.80 -14.86
CA GLY A 719 24.53 10.39 -14.91
C GLY A 719 25.36 9.56 -13.95
N THR A 720 24.69 8.75 -13.14
CA THR A 720 25.28 7.92 -12.08
C THR A 720 25.28 6.44 -12.43
N ASP A 721 24.33 6.01 -13.23
CA ASP A 721 24.14 4.61 -13.63
C ASP A 721 23.45 4.52 -15.00
N THR A 722 23.29 3.30 -15.50
CA THR A 722 22.54 3.00 -16.72
C THR A 722 21.11 3.55 -16.65
N PRO A 723 20.63 4.24 -17.73
CA PRO A 723 21.26 4.42 -19.03
C PRO A 723 22.15 5.67 -19.17
N PHE A 724 22.27 6.50 -18.13
CA PHE A 724 22.89 7.84 -18.25
C PHE A 724 24.33 7.91 -17.79
N ASP A 725 24.94 6.80 -17.39
CA ASP A 725 26.34 6.74 -16.96
C ASP A 725 27.28 7.50 -17.93
N SER A 726 28.18 8.27 -17.37
CA SER A 726 29.15 9.15 -18.08
C SER A 726 28.53 10.31 -18.89
N LEU A 727 27.24 10.58 -18.76
CA LEU A 727 26.55 11.72 -19.36
C LEU A 727 26.38 12.84 -18.35
N ALA A 728 26.49 14.09 -18.79
CA ALA A 728 26.16 15.25 -17.97
C ALA A 728 25.46 16.31 -18.81
N TRP A 729 24.57 17.07 -18.22
CA TRP A 729 23.84 18.14 -18.89
C TRP A 729 23.48 19.26 -17.95
N SER A 730 23.30 20.45 -18.51
CA SER A 730 22.90 21.66 -17.82
C SER A 730 21.50 22.08 -18.23
N PHE A 731 20.89 22.94 -17.48
CA PHE A 731 19.59 23.54 -17.77
C PHE A 731 19.70 25.02 -18.18
N GLY A 732 18.63 25.51 -18.83
CA GLY A 732 18.49 26.91 -19.21
C GLY A 732 19.31 27.33 -20.41
N GLY A 733 19.24 28.63 -20.75
CA GLY A 733 19.92 29.19 -21.91
C GLY A 733 18.99 29.41 -23.10
N PRO A 734 19.53 29.95 -24.23
CA PRO A 734 18.68 30.47 -25.31
C PRO A 734 17.97 29.40 -26.17
N SER A 735 18.32 28.12 -26.01
CA SER A 735 17.68 27.01 -26.69
C SER A 735 16.89 26.07 -25.76
N ALA A 736 16.79 26.44 -24.49
CA ALA A 736 15.96 25.76 -23.50
C ALA A 736 14.69 26.55 -23.22
N ASN A 737 13.70 25.87 -22.64
CA ASN A 737 12.44 26.45 -22.22
C ASN A 737 11.98 25.79 -20.92
N ASN A 738 10.98 26.39 -20.22
CA ASN A 738 10.28 25.75 -19.11
C ASN A 738 11.20 25.29 -17.97
N GLN A 739 12.19 26.13 -17.61
CA GLN A 739 13.20 25.67 -16.66
C GLN A 739 13.40 26.63 -15.47
N ASP A 740 12.47 26.55 -14.53
CA ASP A 740 12.49 27.26 -13.25
C ASP A 740 12.13 26.35 -12.07
N HIS A 741 11.88 25.07 -12.32
CA HIS A 741 11.55 24.07 -11.32
C HIS A 741 12.05 22.68 -11.73
N SER A 742 12.37 21.86 -10.76
CA SER A 742 12.72 20.45 -10.92
C SER A 742 12.52 19.70 -9.61
N ALA A 743 12.17 18.44 -9.67
CA ALA A 743 12.00 17.57 -8.51
C ALA A 743 13.14 16.55 -8.38
N SER A 744 13.37 16.06 -7.18
CA SER A 744 14.23 14.89 -6.92
C SER A 744 13.46 13.79 -6.22
N PHE A 745 13.93 12.57 -6.41
CA PHE A 745 13.24 11.36 -5.99
C PHE A 745 14.16 10.41 -5.26
N ILE A 746 13.58 9.56 -4.41
CA ILE A 746 14.25 8.37 -3.89
C ILE A 746 13.74 7.18 -4.69
N ALA A 747 14.67 6.35 -5.18
CA ALA A 747 14.30 5.11 -5.84
C ALA A 747 13.55 4.18 -4.87
N THR A 748 12.47 3.55 -5.31
CA THR A 748 11.67 2.62 -4.49
C THR A 748 12.54 1.54 -3.84
N SER A 749 13.57 1.04 -4.53
CA SER A 749 14.53 0.08 -3.94
C SER A 749 15.34 0.63 -2.76
N GLY A 750 15.38 1.93 -2.54
CA GLY A 750 15.99 2.53 -1.36
C GLY A 750 15.14 2.36 -0.11
N ILE A 751 13.84 2.08 -0.31
CA ILE A 751 12.81 1.92 0.72
C ILE A 751 12.39 0.46 0.80
N LEU A 752 12.05 -0.12 -0.36
CA LEU A 752 11.72 -1.53 -0.55
C LEU A 752 12.91 -2.24 -1.20
N PRO A 753 13.83 -2.83 -0.42
CA PRO A 753 15.04 -3.42 -0.97
C PRO A 753 14.75 -4.47 -2.03
N ALA A 754 15.38 -4.40 -3.19
CA ALA A 754 15.17 -5.32 -4.31
C ALA A 754 15.48 -6.80 -3.98
N SER A 755 16.20 -7.06 -2.89
CA SER A 755 16.41 -8.43 -2.38
C SER A 755 15.13 -9.04 -1.81
N THR A 756 14.21 -8.22 -1.31
CA THR A 756 12.93 -8.62 -0.72
C THR A 756 11.78 -8.35 -1.67
N TYR A 757 11.86 -7.25 -2.41
CA TYR A 757 10.84 -6.76 -3.33
C TYR A 757 11.41 -6.62 -4.76
N PRO A 758 11.81 -7.73 -5.41
CA PRO A 758 12.48 -7.67 -6.72
C PRO A 758 11.61 -7.07 -7.82
N GLN A 759 10.28 -7.14 -7.68
CA GLN A 759 9.33 -6.58 -8.63
C GLN A 759 9.37 -5.06 -8.70
N PHE A 760 9.84 -4.38 -7.64
CA PHE A 760 9.93 -2.91 -7.56
C PHE A 760 11.35 -2.39 -7.72
N ARG A 761 12.23 -3.19 -8.33
CA ARG A 761 13.62 -2.81 -8.52
C ARG A 761 13.75 -1.52 -9.31
N SER A 762 14.36 -0.52 -8.67
CA SER A 762 14.63 0.78 -9.25
C SER A 762 15.97 1.35 -8.77
N TRP A 763 16.51 2.33 -9.48
CA TRP A 763 17.77 3.00 -9.11
C TRP A 763 17.81 4.43 -9.64
N ALA A 764 18.57 5.29 -8.93
CA ALA A 764 18.87 6.63 -9.40
C ALA A 764 19.89 6.55 -10.54
N SER A 765 19.46 6.82 -11.76
CA SER A 765 20.30 6.76 -12.95
C SER A 765 21.00 8.10 -13.28
N ALA A 766 20.54 9.19 -12.69
CA ALA A 766 21.19 10.50 -12.73
C ALA A 766 20.83 11.30 -11.47
N LYS A 767 21.69 12.21 -11.05
CA LYS A 767 21.47 13.08 -9.89
C LYS A 767 21.81 14.54 -10.20
N TYR A 768 21.29 15.47 -9.39
CA TYR A 768 21.72 16.88 -9.44
C TYR A 768 23.14 17.04 -8.89
N ASP A 769 23.98 17.78 -9.59
CA ASP A 769 25.34 18.13 -9.15
C ASP A 769 25.28 19.31 -8.17
N ARG A 770 24.93 18.98 -6.93
CA ARG A 770 24.77 19.92 -5.82
C ARG A 770 26.00 19.85 -4.92
N PRO A 771 26.91 20.84 -4.95
CA PRO A 771 28.08 20.83 -4.09
C PRO A 771 27.69 20.98 -2.61
N GLY A 772 28.19 20.09 -1.77
CA GLY A 772 27.96 20.12 -0.32
C GLY A 772 26.55 19.70 0.11
N GLY A 773 25.78 19.10 -0.79
CA GLY A 773 24.47 18.52 -0.42
C GLY A 773 24.65 17.28 0.47
N PRO A 774 23.57 16.82 1.13
CA PRO A 774 23.64 15.66 2.04
C PRO A 774 24.08 14.38 1.34
N PHE A 775 24.02 14.33 0.01
CA PHE A 775 24.37 13.14 -0.76
C PHE A 775 25.79 13.12 -1.30
N ASP A 776 26.46 14.26 -1.32
CA ASP A 776 27.84 14.33 -1.77
C ASP A 776 28.79 14.28 -0.57
N PRO A 777 29.90 13.53 -0.63
CA PRO A 777 30.87 13.54 0.45
C PRO A 777 31.41 14.97 0.65
N HIS A 778 31.80 15.30 1.89
CA HIS A 778 32.46 16.57 2.14
C HIS A 778 33.78 16.65 1.39
N THR A 779 34.55 15.57 1.42
CA THR A 779 35.75 15.41 0.55
C THR A 779 35.81 14.01 -0.03
N GLY A 780 36.52 13.86 -1.16
CA GLY A 780 36.73 12.55 -1.77
C GLY A 780 35.48 11.90 -2.33
N SER A 781 35.30 10.61 -2.06
CA SER A 781 34.22 9.79 -2.61
C SER A 781 33.42 9.03 -1.55
N PHE A 782 33.93 8.90 -0.33
CA PHE A 782 33.35 8.08 0.72
C PHE A 782 33.04 8.88 1.99
N TYR A 783 31.98 8.49 2.68
CA TYR A 783 31.57 8.97 3.99
C TYR A 783 30.94 7.87 4.83
N ALA A 784 30.66 8.10 6.10
CA ALA A 784 29.83 7.25 6.92
C ALA A 784 28.41 7.76 6.90
N TYR A 785 27.45 6.89 6.66
CA TYR A 785 26.02 7.19 6.63
C TYR A 785 25.26 6.34 7.64
N SER A 786 24.40 6.97 8.44
CA SER A 786 23.63 6.29 9.50
C SER A 786 22.60 5.30 8.96
N ASN A 787 22.17 5.42 7.70
CA ASN A 787 20.89 4.91 7.23
C ASN A 787 19.72 5.50 8.07
N ILE A 788 18.50 5.27 7.62
CA ILE A 788 17.27 5.67 8.31
C ILE A 788 16.59 4.42 8.89
N ALA A 789 15.96 4.56 10.03
CA ALA A 789 15.11 3.56 10.66
C ALA A 789 14.37 4.16 11.85
N ASP A 790 13.15 3.72 12.09
CA ASP A 790 12.40 4.05 13.31
C ASP A 790 13.00 3.34 14.51
N ILE A 791 12.77 3.88 15.69
CA ILE A 791 13.15 3.28 16.98
C ILE A 791 14.60 2.79 16.96
N THR A 792 15.53 3.68 16.63
CA THR A 792 16.93 3.29 16.46
C THR A 792 17.86 4.11 17.36
N TYR A 793 18.92 3.46 17.86
CA TYR A 793 20.02 4.13 18.55
C TYR A 793 21.33 3.67 17.89
N LYS A 794 21.77 4.41 16.88
CA LYS A 794 22.94 4.08 16.07
C LYS A 794 24.18 4.81 16.54
N ARG A 795 25.29 4.12 16.61
CA ARG A 795 26.55 4.66 17.10
C ARG A 795 27.71 4.35 16.16
N LEU A 796 28.43 5.38 15.74
CA LEU A 796 29.75 5.28 15.10
C LEU A 796 30.80 5.52 16.17
N THR A 797 31.43 4.45 16.66
CA THR A 797 32.16 4.43 17.92
C THR A 797 33.66 4.18 17.73
N ARG A 798 34.47 4.84 18.54
CA ARG A 798 35.91 4.58 18.65
C ARG A 798 36.41 4.81 20.07
N THR A 799 37.36 4.00 20.52
CA THR A 799 38.17 4.29 21.72
C THR A 799 39.36 5.18 21.33
N ILE A 800 39.56 6.26 22.07
CA ILE A 800 40.64 7.24 21.88
C ILE A 800 41.48 7.33 23.15
N ASN A 801 42.80 7.32 22.97
CA ASN A 801 43.75 7.58 24.08
C ASN A 801 43.97 9.09 24.20
N VAL A 802 43.37 9.72 25.20
CA VAL A 802 43.54 11.17 25.44
C VAL A 802 44.83 11.44 26.21
N PRO A 803 45.81 12.18 25.64
CA PRO A 803 47.04 12.51 26.36
C PRO A 803 46.77 13.43 27.54
N ALA A 804 47.77 13.59 28.43
CA ALA A 804 47.63 14.46 29.61
C ALA A 804 47.35 15.92 29.27
N GLY A 805 47.68 16.36 28.05
CA GLY A 805 47.36 17.70 27.55
C GLY A 805 45.95 17.89 26.96
N GLY A 806 45.12 16.86 27.00
CA GLY A 806 43.80 16.87 26.35
C GLY A 806 43.89 16.50 24.87
N ALA A 807 42.72 16.39 24.23
CA ALA A 807 42.56 16.19 22.80
C ALA A 807 41.28 16.88 22.30
N ASN A 808 41.18 17.05 21.00
CA ASN A 808 40.00 17.55 20.32
C ASN A 808 39.59 16.57 19.22
N LEU A 809 38.31 16.36 19.08
CA LEU A 809 37.69 15.66 17.97
C LEU A 809 36.96 16.66 17.09
N SER A 810 37.22 16.67 15.81
CA SER A 810 36.41 17.41 14.85
C SER A 810 36.01 16.56 13.69
N PHE A 811 34.88 16.81 13.10
CA PHE A 811 34.36 16.09 11.93
C PHE A 811 33.36 16.98 11.20
N TRP A 812 33.09 16.62 9.94
CA TRP A 812 32.01 17.21 9.20
C TRP A 812 30.79 16.32 9.30
N VAL A 813 29.63 16.92 9.51
CA VAL A 813 28.35 16.24 9.60
C VAL A 813 27.31 16.98 8.77
N SER A 814 26.51 16.23 8.03
CA SER A 814 25.28 16.70 7.41
C SER A 814 24.15 15.84 7.94
N HIS A 815 23.12 16.45 8.48
CA HIS A 815 21.99 15.71 9.02
C HIS A 815 20.68 16.34 8.57
N ASP A 816 19.72 15.48 8.37
CA ASP A 816 18.33 15.78 8.11
C ASP A 816 17.50 14.75 8.90
N THR A 817 16.95 15.20 10.00
CA THR A 817 16.26 14.38 11.00
C THR A 817 14.93 15.04 11.35
N GLU A 818 14.01 14.36 11.94
CA GLU A 818 12.77 14.98 12.41
C GLU A 818 13.08 16.02 13.49
N GLU A 819 12.65 17.27 13.22
CA GLU A 819 12.93 18.38 14.13
C GLU A 819 12.22 18.17 15.47
N LEU A 820 12.97 18.26 16.57
CA LEU A 820 12.56 18.08 17.97
C LEU A 820 12.30 16.62 18.39
N TRP A 821 12.28 15.66 17.46
CA TRP A 821 12.02 14.26 17.74
C TRP A 821 13.25 13.38 17.58
N ASP A 822 13.95 13.49 16.47
CA ASP A 822 15.19 12.78 16.19
C ASP A 822 16.43 13.61 16.48
N HIS A 823 17.47 12.99 17.01
CA HIS A 823 18.65 13.73 17.46
C HIS A 823 19.97 13.13 17.01
N VAL A 824 20.92 14.02 16.71
CA VAL A 824 22.33 13.71 16.45
C VAL A 824 23.19 14.31 17.56
N PHE A 825 24.08 13.52 18.14
CA PHE A 825 24.94 13.99 19.25
C PHE A 825 26.26 13.20 19.33
N VAL A 826 27.21 13.73 20.09
CA VAL A 826 28.42 13.01 20.46
C VAL A 826 28.31 12.58 21.91
N GLU A 827 28.37 11.30 22.19
CA GLU A 827 28.42 10.75 23.54
C GLU A 827 29.81 10.19 23.87
N ALA A 828 30.17 10.23 25.14
CA ALA A 828 31.46 9.72 25.59
C ALA A 828 31.43 9.23 27.04
N HIS A 829 32.30 8.27 27.36
CA HIS A 829 32.57 7.82 28.72
C HIS A 829 34.01 7.34 28.87
N THR A 830 34.53 7.39 30.10
CA THR A 830 35.83 6.77 30.42
C THR A 830 35.72 5.25 30.31
N VAL A 831 36.55 4.62 29.53
CA VAL A 831 36.51 3.14 29.35
C VAL A 831 36.51 2.42 30.71
N GLY A 832 35.46 1.61 30.88
CA GLY A 832 35.22 0.84 32.10
C GLY A 832 34.59 1.61 33.28
N GLN A 833 34.16 2.85 33.07
CA GLN A 833 33.42 3.65 34.04
C GLN A 833 31.98 3.92 33.50
N ASP A 834 31.05 4.16 34.40
CA ASP A 834 29.70 4.56 34.09
C ASP A 834 29.54 6.09 34.27
N ASP A 835 30.37 6.85 33.53
CA ASP A 835 30.39 8.31 33.54
C ASP A 835 29.98 8.91 32.19
N TRP A 836 28.93 8.33 31.57
CA TRP A 836 28.39 8.74 30.30
C TRP A 836 27.89 10.19 30.29
N THR A 837 28.21 10.91 29.24
CA THR A 837 27.69 12.26 28.98
C THR A 837 27.68 12.57 27.47
N THR A 838 26.83 13.45 27.01
CA THR A 838 26.96 14.02 25.68
C THR A 838 27.88 15.25 25.72
N LEU A 839 28.60 15.50 24.63
CA LEU A 839 29.59 16.53 24.51
C LEU A 839 29.10 17.63 23.57
N PRO A 840 29.14 18.92 23.97
CA PRO A 840 28.72 20.04 23.12
C PRO A 840 29.69 20.26 21.96
N ASP A 841 29.16 20.63 20.80
CA ASP A 841 29.93 21.21 19.72
C ASP A 841 30.35 22.63 20.05
N GLN A 842 31.66 22.91 19.94
CA GLN A 842 32.25 24.24 20.22
C GLN A 842 31.89 25.26 19.14
N ASN A 843 31.45 24.85 17.95
CA ASN A 843 31.01 25.70 16.85
C ASN A 843 29.55 26.13 16.98
N GLY A 844 28.82 25.55 17.95
CA GLY A 844 27.45 25.97 18.31
C GLY A 844 26.32 25.31 17.54
N HIS A 845 26.56 24.16 16.93
CA HIS A 845 25.50 23.40 16.22
C HIS A 845 24.69 22.48 17.14
N THR A 846 25.10 22.27 18.39
CA THR A 846 24.34 21.53 19.38
C THR A 846 23.68 22.45 20.39
N SER A 847 22.57 22.01 20.97
CA SER A 847 21.83 22.72 22.02
C SER A 847 21.48 21.76 23.19
N THR A 848 21.03 22.36 24.30
CA THR A 848 20.50 21.58 25.43
C THR A 848 18.98 21.32 25.33
N SER A 849 18.36 21.63 24.18
CA SER A 849 16.95 21.30 23.95
C SER A 849 16.76 19.79 23.98
N THR A 850 15.81 19.34 24.79
CA THR A 850 15.45 17.92 24.90
C THR A 850 14.38 17.51 23.88
N GLY A 851 13.92 18.47 23.07
CA GLY A 851 12.88 18.26 22.07
C GLY A 851 11.53 17.89 22.68
N ASP A 852 10.63 17.47 21.84
CA ASP A 852 9.30 16.96 22.21
C ASP A 852 9.33 15.45 22.49
N SER A 853 10.33 14.76 21.99
CA SER A 853 10.51 13.30 22.12
C SER A 853 10.69 12.85 23.58
N CYS A 854 11.43 13.60 24.39
CA CYS A 854 11.74 13.18 25.77
C CYS A 854 10.50 13.04 26.66
N PRO A 855 9.56 13.99 26.74
CA PRO A 855 8.35 13.85 27.56
C PRO A 855 7.36 12.85 26.99
N GLU A 856 7.41 12.55 25.70
CA GLU A 856 6.43 11.71 24.98
C GLU A 856 6.83 10.22 24.88
N GLY A 857 7.75 9.75 25.72
CA GLY A 857 8.07 8.32 25.84
C GLY A 857 9.35 7.86 25.15
N TRP A 858 10.12 8.77 24.54
CA TRP A 858 11.40 8.47 23.86
C TRP A 858 12.42 7.77 24.78
N ARG A 859 12.42 8.13 26.06
CA ARG A 859 13.24 7.50 27.09
C ARG A 859 12.80 6.06 27.43
N GLU A 860 11.56 5.69 27.16
CA GLU A 860 11.08 4.30 27.29
C GLU A 860 11.59 3.44 26.16
N LEU A 861 11.71 3.99 24.96
CA LEU A 861 12.34 3.35 23.81
C LEU A 861 13.85 3.20 24.00
N HIS A 862 14.47 4.21 24.57
CA HIS A 862 15.90 4.36 24.75
C HIS A 862 16.26 4.70 26.20
N PRO A 863 16.08 3.74 27.15
CA PRO A 863 16.33 4.01 28.59
C PRO A 863 17.74 4.49 28.89
N PHE A 864 18.69 4.25 28.00
CA PHE A 864 20.06 4.74 28.13
C PHE A 864 20.16 6.28 28.15
N LEU A 865 19.17 6.98 27.58
CA LEU A 865 19.07 8.44 27.62
C LEU A 865 18.88 9.00 29.04
N ASP A 866 18.50 8.17 30.02
CA ASP A 866 18.48 8.53 31.45
C ASP A 866 19.86 8.96 31.96
N HIS A 867 20.92 8.60 31.30
CA HIS A 867 22.25 9.14 31.58
C HIS A 867 22.35 10.64 31.32
N TYR A 868 21.54 11.19 30.40
CA TYR A 868 21.66 12.55 29.84
C TYR A 868 20.44 13.44 30.14
N GLN A 869 19.29 12.86 30.38
CA GLN A 869 18.02 13.57 30.55
C GLN A 869 17.25 13.05 31.77
N THR A 870 16.39 13.89 32.32
CA THR A 870 15.49 13.54 33.41
C THR A 870 14.08 14.04 33.13
N LEU A 871 13.10 13.15 33.12
CA LEU A 871 11.68 13.50 33.06
C LEU A 871 11.24 14.06 34.41
N ASN A 872 10.74 15.28 34.42
CA ASN A 872 10.26 15.97 35.62
C ASN A 872 8.78 15.59 35.91
N ALA A 873 8.34 15.86 37.12
CA ALA A 873 6.97 15.56 37.53
C ALA A 873 5.89 16.40 36.82
N ASP A 874 6.27 17.45 36.13
CA ASP A 874 5.41 18.32 35.34
C ASP A 874 5.41 17.98 33.83
N ASN A 875 5.90 16.81 33.50
CA ASN A 875 6.03 16.30 32.13
C ASN A 875 6.95 17.15 31.23
N THR A 876 7.93 17.82 31.80
CA THR A 876 9.02 18.46 31.07
C THR A 876 10.29 17.65 31.22
N CYS A 877 11.30 17.87 30.36
CA CYS A 877 12.59 17.20 30.48
C CYS A 877 13.72 18.18 30.86
N SER A 878 14.53 17.78 31.82
CA SER A 878 15.78 18.47 32.15
C SER A 878 16.93 17.92 31.30
N PRO A 879 17.83 18.78 30.76
CA PRO A 879 18.99 18.36 29.98
C PRO A 879 20.14 17.87 30.86
N THR A 880 19.83 17.17 31.94
CA THR A 880 20.79 16.56 32.88
C THR A 880 20.22 15.26 33.38
N GLY A 881 20.93 14.21 33.19
CA GLY A 881 20.54 12.84 33.57
C GLY A 881 21.32 12.35 34.81
N THR A 882 21.41 11.05 34.97
CA THR A 882 22.02 10.37 36.12
C THR A 882 23.53 10.53 36.18
N THR A 883 24.23 10.64 35.06
CA THR A 883 25.68 10.72 34.99
C THR A 883 26.20 11.92 34.19
N GLY A 884 25.41 12.44 33.23
CA GLY A 884 25.87 13.47 32.34
C GLY A 884 24.81 14.48 31.97
N SER A 885 25.10 15.25 30.93
CA SER A 885 24.26 16.33 30.41
C SER A 885 23.89 16.04 28.94
N TRP A 886 22.85 16.70 28.47
CA TRP A 886 22.33 16.61 27.09
C TRP A 886 22.82 17.75 26.25
N ASN A 887 23.40 17.42 25.09
CA ASN A 887 23.78 18.33 24.05
C ASN A 887 23.58 17.63 22.71
N ALA A 888 22.67 18.10 21.89
CA ALA A 888 22.32 17.46 20.62
C ALA A 888 21.91 18.47 19.55
N ALA A 889 21.87 18.02 18.31
CA ALA A 889 21.24 18.71 17.18
C ALA A 889 20.03 17.88 16.71
N SER A 890 19.05 18.56 16.11
CA SER A 890 17.84 17.99 15.54
C SER A 890 17.47 18.79 14.28
N GLY A 891 16.64 18.23 13.39
CA GLY A 891 16.21 18.87 12.16
C GLY A 891 17.28 18.82 11.06
N ASN A 892 17.22 19.78 10.13
CA ASN A 892 18.09 19.81 8.95
C ASN A 892 19.28 20.77 9.16
N SER A 893 20.51 20.27 8.98
CA SER A 893 21.74 21.07 9.11
C SER A 893 21.95 22.04 7.95
N GLY A 894 21.19 21.99 6.87
CA GLY A 894 21.38 22.78 5.67
C GLY A 894 22.63 22.42 4.86
N GLY A 895 23.09 21.19 4.97
CA GLY A 895 24.30 20.66 4.35
C GLY A 895 25.42 20.39 5.37
N TRP A 896 26.66 20.28 4.89
CA TRP A 896 27.81 19.96 5.73
C TRP A 896 28.19 21.10 6.69
N VAL A 897 28.21 20.79 7.97
CA VAL A 897 28.67 21.66 9.06
C VAL A 897 29.78 20.97 9.84
N GLN A 898 30.77 21.76 10.29
CA GLN A 898 31.88 21.22 11.06
C GLN A 898 31.61 21.25 12.56
N TRP A 899 31.63 20.08 13.20
CA TRP A 899 31.62 20.00 14.66
C TRP A 899 33.03 19.88 15.22
N SER A 900 33.20 20.46 16.40
CA SER A 900 34.43 20.44 17.18
C SER A 900 34.10 20.11 18.64
N VAL A 901 34.66 19.03 19.16
CA VAL A 901 34.32 18.50 20.48
C VAL A 901 35.59 18.40 21.34
N ASP A 902 35.54 19.00 22.52
CA ASP A 902 36.67 19.00 23.49
C ASP A 902 36.66 17.69 24.32
N LEU A 903 37.73 16.93 24.24
CA LEU A 903 37.96 15.72 25.03
C LEU A 903 38.88 15.96 26.23
N SER A 904 39.18 17.21 26.60
CA SER A 904 40.13 17.54 27.69
C SER A 904 39.66 17.05 29.06
N ALA A 905 38.37 16.84 29.28
CA ALA A 905 37.80 16.21 30.49
C ALA A 905 38.32 14.78 30.72
N TYR A 906 38.79 14.13 29.67
CA TYR A 906 39.33 12.75 29.70
C TYR A 906 40.86 12.71 29.65
N ALA A 907 41.54 13.83 29.94
CA ALA A 907 43.00 13.92 29.86
C ALA A 907 43.69 12.80 30.67
N GLY A 908 44.62 12.10 30.04
CA GLY A 908 45.33 10.95 30.62
C GLY A 908 44.56 9.65 30.68
N ARG A 909 43.41 9.53 30.03
CA ARG A 909 42.53 8.33 30.07
C ARG A 909 42.23 7.83 28.67
N GLN A 910 41.69 6.61 28.63
CA GLN A 910 41.01 6.10 27.45
C GLN A 910 39.53 6.52 27.54
N VAL A 911 39.02 7.08 26.48
CA VAL A 911 37.62 7.45 26.32
C VAL A 911 37.01 6.66 25.16
N GLU A 912 35.85 6.13 25.33
CA GLU A 912 35.01 5.66 24.23
C GLU A 912 34.12 6.85 23.80
N VAL A 913 34.16 7.14 22.51
CA VAL A 913 33.40 8.26 21.90
C VAL A 913 32.54 7.69 20.78
N SER A 914 31.29 8.08 20.73
CA SER A 914 30.37 7.72 19.66
C SER A 914 29.75 8.99 19.04
N ILE A 915 29.66 9.03 17.72
CA ILE A 915 28.76 9.90 17.00
C ILE A 915 27.47 9.11 16.87
N ALA A 916 26.40 9.59 17.50
CA ALA A 916 25.13 8.89 17.65
C ALA A 916 24.01 9.55 16.84
N TYR A 917 23.15 8.74 16.26
CA TYR A 917 21.85 9.10 15.70
C TYR A 917 20.78 8.28 16.39
N VAL A 918 19.77 8.97 16.94
CA VAL A 918 18.68 8.33 17.69
C VAL A 918 17.37 8.85 17.16
N SER A 919 16.45 7.94 16.85
CA SER A 919 15.12 8.23 16.32
C SER A 919 14.02 7.64 17.18
N ASP A 920 12.83 8.22 17.06
CA ASP A 920 11.61 7.73 17.66
C ASP A 920 10.82 6.77 16.75
N TRP A 921 9.48 6.78 16.80
CA TRP A 921 8.59 5.79 16.15
C TRP A 921 8.40 5.98 14.66
N SER A 922 8.53 7.20 14.14
CA SER A 922 8.16 7.54 12.77
C SER A 922 8.80 8.85 12.32
N VAL A 923 8.52 9.26 11.08
CA VAL A 923 8.97 10.52 10.45
C VAL A 923 10.47 10.69 10.52
N GLN A 924 11.15 10.19 9.52
CA GLN A 924 12.60 10.32 9.43
C GLN A 924 12.95 11.24 8.27
N GLY A 925 13.92 12.10 8.48
CA GLY A 925 14.63 12.74 7.38
C GLY A 925 15.60 11.76 6.71
N LEU A 926 16.66 12.27 6.12
CA LEU A 926 17.70 11.44 5.47
C LEU A 926 18.68 10.79 6.46
N GLY A 927 18.57 11.10 7.75
CA GLY A 927 19.49 10.62 8.76
C GLY A 927 20.78 11.43 8.81
N THR A 928 21.91 10.81 9.12
CA THR A 928 23.16 11.49 9.43
C THR A 928 24.30 10.99 8.55
N PHE A 929 25.00 11.93 7.93
CA PHE A 929 26.22 11.73 7.15
C PHE A 929 27.40 12.30 7.92
N VAL A 930 28.51 11.55 8.01
CA VAL A 930 29.72 11.95 8.73
C VAL A 930 30.93 11.79 7.80
N ASP A 931 31.76 12.82 7.73
CA ASP A 931 32.98 12.80 6.92
C ASP A 931 34.12 13.53 7.62
N ASP A 932 35.33 13.35 7.10
CA ASP A 932 36.57 14.02 7.52
C ASP A 932 36.74 14.11 9.04
N ILE A 933 36.73 13.00 9.72
CA ILE A 933 37.02 12.92 11.16
C ILE A 933 38.50 13.21 11.40
N VAL A 934 38.79 14.17 12.28
CA VAL A 934 40.12 14.50 12.73
C VAL A 934 40.20 14.46 14.25
N VAL A 935 41.01 13.55 14.78
CA VAL A 935 41.37 13.57 16.19
C VAL A 935 42.76 14.22 16.34
N SER A 936 42.91 15.19 17.23
CA SER A 936 44.17 15.97 17.38
C SER A 936 45.38 15.12 17.78
N THR A 937 45.18 13.89 18.24
CA THR A 937 46.23 12.92 18.52
C THR A 937 46.65 12.16 17.25
N GLY A 938 45.92 12.29 16.16
CA GLY A 938 46.08 11.49 14.93
C GLY A 938 45.40 10.14 14.97
N GLU A 939 45.04 9.62 16.14
CA GLU A 939 44.35 8.32 16.30
C GLU A 939 42.89 8.44 15.90
N GLY A 940 42.43 7.64 14.92
CA GLY A 940 41.07 7.68 14.40
C GLY A 940 40.79 8.83 13.42
N THR A 941 41.79 9.43 12.87
CA THR A 941 41.65 10.44 11.80
C THR A 941 41.37 9.74 10.49
N THR A 942 40.22 10.02 9.88
CA THR A 942 39.79 9.38 8.60
C THR A 942 38.93 10.32 7.77
N SER A 943 39.12 10.31 6.46
CA SER A 943 38.20 10.86 5.46
C SER A 943 37.39 9.72 4.79
N PHE A 944 37.36 8.55 5.37
CA PHE A 944 36.72 7.34 4.84
C PHE A 944 37.24 6.82 3.50
N GLU A 945 38.16 7.50 2.82
CA GLU A 945 38.69 7.09 1.51
C GLU A 945 39.43 5.74 1.60
N ALA A 946 40.30 5.58 2.60
CA ALA A 946 41.08 4.36 2.81
C ALA A 946 40.40 3.34 3.73
N GLY A 947 39.32 3.73 4.41
CA GLY A 947 38.60 2.90 5.40
C GLY A 947 38.10 3.75 6.56
N THR A 948 37.77 3.11 7.68
CA THR A 948 37.14 3.77 8.84
C THR A 948 38.16 4.13 9.94
N ASP A 949 39.43 3.77 9.80
CA ASP A 949 40.50 3.95 10.80
C ASP A 949 40.09 3.54 12.22
N GLY A 950 39.37 2.40 12.33
CA GLY A 950 38.91 1.83 13.60
C GLY A 950 37.64 2.45 14.17
N TRP A 951 36.98 3.37 13.48
CA TRP A 951 35.59 3.68 13.77
C TRP A 951 34.71 2.50 13.37
N THR A 952 33.83 2.08 14.25
CA THR A 952 32.94 0.92 14.05
C THR A 952 31.51 1.29 14.36
N ALA A 953 30.58 0.77 13.56
CA ALA A 953 29.16 0.81 13.90
C ALA A 953 28.93 -0.16 15.06
N THR A 954 28.68 0.34 16.25
CA THR A 954 28.32 -0.46 17.43
C THR A 954 26.81 -0.56 17.52
N GLY A 955 26.31 -1.63 18.13
CA GLY A 955 24.89 -1.76 18.38
C GLY A 955 24.36 -0.70 19.35
N PRO A 956 23.04 -0.68 19.59
CA PRO A 956 22.43 0.22 20.55
C PRO A 956 22.98 -0.02 21.97
N PRO A 957 22.94 0.98 22.83
CA PRO A 957 23.31 0.80 24.22
C PRO A 957 22.32 -0.08 24.97
N PRO A 958 22.65 -0.59 26.19
CA PRO A 958 21.75 -1.43 26.97
C PRO A 958 20.39 -0.78 27.21
N GLY A 959 19.34 -1.55 27.03
CA GLY A 959 17.95 -1.13 27.23
C GLY A 959 17.24 -0.65 25.99
N SER A 960 17.95 -0.22 24.95
CA SER A 960 17.35 0.08 23.65
C SER A 960 17.17 -1.20 22.83
N GLY A 961 16.12 -1.22 22.00
CA GLY A 961 15.90 -2.29 21.01
C GLY A 961 17.05 -2.39 20.01
N PRO A 962 17.22 -3.52 19.34
CA PRO A 962 18.24 -3.67 18.33
C PRO A 962 17.93 -2.82 17.10
N ASN A 963 18.95 -2.20 16.49
CA ASN A 963 18.82 -1.43 15.27
C ASN A 963 18.50 -2.33 14.08
N SER A 964 17.56 -1.93 13.24
CA SER A 964 17.25 -2.60 11.96
C SER A 964 18.39 -2.46 10.94
N ASN A 965 19.13 -1.35 10.99
CA ASN A 965 20.33 -1.09 10.22
C ASN A 965 21.30 -0.21 11.05
N ASN A 966 22.51 0.06 10.54
CA ASN A 966 23.54 0.81 11.27
C ASN A 966 24.31 1.73 10.31
N PHE A 967 25.25 2.50 10.88
CA PHE A 967 26.22 3.25 10.08
C PHE A 967 26.95 2.35 9.08
N VAL A 968 27.01 2.80 7.84
CA VAL A 968 27.76 2.15 6.75
C VAL A 968 28.73 3.17 6.12
N ARG A 969 29.92 2.66 5.72
CA ARG A 969 30.78 3.42 4.83
C ARG A 969 30.26 3.29 3.41
N THR A 970 29.90 4.39 2.77
CA THR A 970 29.29 4.41 1.44
C THR A 970 29.75 5.59 0.60
N THR A 971 29.21 5.71 -0.60
CA THR A 971 29.49 6.81 -1.54
C THR A 971 28.17 7.51 -1.89
N ALA A 972 28.21 8.68 -2.49
CA ALA A 972 27.04 9.35 -3.02
C ALA A 972 26.25 8.48 -4.01
N GLY A 973 26.92 7.66 -4.82
CA GLY A 973 26.29 6.69 -5.71
C GLY A 973 25.61 5.52 -4.99
N GLY A 974 25.88 5.31 -3.71
CA GLY A 974 25.18 4.34 -2.87
C GLY A 974 23.87 4.88 -2.26
N PHE A 975 23.56 6.16 -2.45
CA PHE A 975 22.31 6.76 -2.01
C PHE A 975 21.30 6.78 -3.18
N PRO A 976 20.06 6.31 -2.96
CA PRO A 976 19.10 6.09 -4.06
C PRO A 976 18.40 7.38 -4.56
N GLU A 977 18.79 8.57 -4.13
CA GLU A 977 18.22 9.83 -4.60
C GLU A 977 18.68 10.18 -6.01
N GLY A 978 17.80 10.73 -6.84
CA GLY A 978 18.11 11.08 -8.20
C GLY A 978 17.23 12.16 -8.82
N ALA A 979 17.77 12.78 -9.87
CA ALA A 979 17.05 13.60 -10.83
C ALA A 979 16.34 12.71 -11.89
N ALA A 980 16.81 11.49 -12.03
CA ALA A 980 16.22 10.47 -12.91
C ALA A 980 16.21 9.12 -12.18
N ILE A 981 15.06 8.49 -12.13
CA ILE A 981 14.88 7.14 -11.62
C ILE A 981 14.60 6.20 -12.78
N THR A 982 15.20 5.02 -12.75
CA THR A 982 15.06 4.00 -13.78
C THR A 982 14.62 2.69 -13.14
N THR A 983 13.65 2.04 -13.75
CA THR A 983 13.26 0.64 -13.49
C THR A 983 13.64 -0.24 -14.68
N GLU A 984 13.19 -1.48 -14.69
CA GLU A 984 13.37 -2.32 -15.88
C GLU A 984 12.63 -1.73 -17.10
N ASP A 985 11.44 -1.16 -16.95
CA ASP A 985 10.59 -0.74 -18.07
C ASP A 985 10.33 0.77 -18.12
N THR A 986 10.76 1.52 -17.10
CA THR A 986 10.47 2.96 -17.03
C THR A 986 11.72 3.79 -16.80
N ILE A 987 11.66 5.02 -17.29
CA ILE A 987 12.57 6.12 -16.93
C ILE A 987 11.69 7.28 -16.51
N TYR A 988 11.96 7.85 -15.34
CA TYR A 988 11.22 8.98 -14.78
C TYR A 988 12.16 10.14 -14.48
N PHE A 989 11.86 11.31 -15.05
CA PHE A 989 12.63 12.54 -14.88
C PHE A 989 11.90 13.52 -13.96
N GLY A 990 12.62 14.12 -13.03
CA GLY A 990 12.14 15.24 -12.23
C GLY A 990 12.23 16.60 -12.94
N PHE A 991 12.30 16.59 -14.27
CA PHE A 991 12.44 17.78 -15.10
C PHE A 991 11.89 17.52 -16.52
N GLY A 992 11.55 18.59 -17.23
CA GLY A 992 11.21 18.52 -18.66
C GLY A 992 12.44 18.45 -19.56
N LEU A 993 12.40 17.64 -20.62
CA LEU A 993 13.47 17.57 -21.62
C LEU A 993 13.75 18.94 -22.29
N GLU A 994 12.72 19.73 -22.46
CA GLU A 994 12.74 21.11 -22.98
C GLU A 994 13.61 22.06 -22.14
N GLY A 995 13.82 21.75 -20.86
CA GLY A 995 14.65 22.52 -19.95
C GLY A 995 16.15 22.31 -20.15
N ILE A 996 16.58 21.24 -20.79
CA ILE A 996 18.00 20.96 -21.03
C ILE A 996 18.60 21.99 -21.98
N ALA A 997 19.76 22.51 -21.59
CA ALA A 997 20.36 23.73 -22.17
C ALA A 997 20.59 23.70 -23.68
N THR A 998 20.99 22.57 -24.26
CA THR A 998 21.39 22.51 -25.68
C THR A 998 20.72 21.36 -26.42
N PRO A 999 20.43 21.51 -27.72
CA PRO A 999 19.94 20.41 -28.56
C PRO A 999 20.83 19.16 -28.52
N SER A 1000 22.18 19.37 -28.50
CA SER A 1000 23.10 18.22 -28.42
C SER A 1000 22.95 17.41 -27.12
N ALA A 1001 22.75 18.08 -25.99
CA ALA A 1001 22.53 17.41 -24.72
C ALA A 1001 21.16 16.70 -24.71
N ARG A 1002 20.08 17.36 -25.18
CA ARG A 1002 18.76 16.73 -25.34
C ARG A 1002 18.81 15.48 -26.21
N ASN A 1003 19.50 15.56 -27.34
CA ASN A 1003 19.68 14.43 -28.26
C ASN A 1003 20.45 13.28 -27.59
N ALA A 1004 21.49 13.59 -26.80
CA ALA A 1004 22.25 12.57 -26.10
C ALA A 1004 21.41 11.89 -25.00
N VAL A 1005 20.67 12.68 -24.20
CA VAL A 1005 19.77 12.13 -23.16
C VAL A 1005 18.68 11.26 -23.78
N MET A 1006 18.00 11.77 -24.84
CA MET A 1006 16.98 11.01 -25.55
C MET A 1006 17.56 9.74 -26.18
N GLY A 1007 18.74 9.81 -26.77
CA GLY A 1007 19.39 8.64 -27.37
C GLY A 1007 19.69 7.54 -26.35
N ARG A 1008 20.12 7.92 -25.14
CA ARG A 1008 20.33 6.96 -24.03
C ARG A 1008 19.01 6.39 -23.53
N ALA A 1009 18.01 7.23 -23.30
CA ALA A 1009 16.69 6.79 -22.85
C ALA A 1009 16.06 5.79 -23.84
N MET A 1010 16.01 6.16 -25.13
CA MET A 1010 15.43 5.28 -26.16
C MET A 1010 16.28 4.03 -26.43
N GLY A 1011 17.61 4.14 -26.36
CA GLY A 1011 18.49 2.96 -26.45
C GLY A 1011 18.23 1.96 -25.33
N TYR A 1012 17.82 2.44 -24.16
CA TYR A 1012 17.39 1.60 -23.04
C TYR A 1012 15.98 1.03 -23.23
N LEU A 1013 15.01 1.87 -23.54
CA LEU A 1013 13.59 1.46 -23.64
C LEU A 1013 13.26 0.63 -24.89
N LEU A 1014 14.04 0.71 -25.97
CA LEU A 1014 13.81 -0.06 -27.21
C LEU A 1014 14.70 -1.31 -27.34
N ARG A 1015 15.37 -1.72 -26.26
CA ARG A 1015 16.26 -2.90 -26.23
C ARG A 1015 15.53 -4.21 -26.51
#